data_8552baa0365e8a62c1b3a0e4f44c382e
#
_entry.id   8552baa0365e8a62c1b3a0e4f44c382e
#
_cell.length_a   1.000
_cell.length_b   1.000
_cell.length_c   1.000
_cell.angle_alpha   90.00
_cell.angle_beta   90.00
_cell.angle_gamma   90.00
#
_symmetry.space_group_name_H-M   'P 1'
#
loop_
_entity.id
_entity.type
_entity.pdbx_description
1 polymer ?
#
loop_
_entity_poly.entity_id
_entity_poly.type
_entity_poly.pdbx_seq_one_letter_code
_entity_poly.pdbx_strand_id
1 'polypeptide(L)'
;MLQFENQKIKQIVRKALPVVTLVAMLYSCASIGRPDGGPYDETPPRFIGSTPAAGALNNERTKVSLLFDEFIKLEKATEKVVVSPPQIQQPEIKASGKRIQVNLLDSLKPNTTYTIDFSDAIVDNNEGNPLGNFAFTFSTGAQIDTMEVSGTVLDASNLEPIKGILVGLHSNLNDSAFNKLPFDRVARTDSRGRFSIRGIAPGKYRIYGLMDADQNFTFNQKSEVIAFHDSLIIPRMEERIRMDTAWVDSLTYDTIVEKKYMHYLPDDVILRAFKELNYSQYLIKSERLVPHKFTFYFAGKADTPPVLKGLNFDEKDAFIIEKNQRNDTIHYWVKDSLLFKQDTLSMSLTYLYTDTLNQLVPRTDTLNLVSKQKYKKDEPEKEKKKKKKKNDDEEDEPEPTKFLPVNVSAPSSMEVYGYVSLNFDEPIAGFDSTAIHLRQKVDTLWKDIPFEFEQDSLNQKKFNLYYDWEPTFEYEFEVDSTAFHGIYGLFTDKIKQGFKVRSEDEYFTLHFSVTGADSLAFVELLDAQDKVVRKRIVKDGMADFYFLNPGKYAARLINDTNGNGEWDTGDFAKGLQPEAVFYYPAILDYKALWDVTQPWDIHATPVDKQKPDELKKQKPDEDKKKKDRNNQNRRR
;
A
#
# COMPACT_ATOMS: atom_id res chain seq x y z
N MET A 1 -93.01 29.63 -18.76
CA MET A 1 -91.73 29.81 -18.04
C MET A 1 -90.78 28.60 -18.17
N LEU A 2 -91.21 27.39 -18.35
CA LEU A 2 -90.42 26.19 -18.47
C LEU A 2 -89.64 25.95 -19.79
N GLN A 3 -90.01 26.65 -20.86
CA GLN A 3 -89.32 26.50 -22.16
C GLN A 3 -88.07 27.39 -22.32
N PHE A 4 -87.97 28.48 -21.56
CA PHE A 4 -86.76 29.34 -21.59
C PHE A 4 -85.57 28.84 -20.76
N GLU A 5 -85.84 28.09 -19.72
CA GLU A 5 -84.78 27.50 -18.91
C GLU A 5 -84.06 26.37 -19.64
N ASN A 6 -84.78 25.53 -20.37
CA ASN A 6 -84.21 24.42 -21.14
C ASN A 6 -83.25 24.87 -22.28
N GLN A 7 -83.51 26.08 -22.86
CA GLN A 7 -82.60 26.62 -23.89
C GLN A 7 -81.26 27.16 -23.28
N LYS A 8 -81.35 27.80 -22.12
CA LYS A 8 -80.15 28.29 -21.44
C LYS A 8 -79.28 27.14 -20.95
N ILE A 9 -79.85 26.08 -20.41
CA ILE A 9 -79.14 24.88 -19.98
C ILE A 9 -78.47 24.18 -21.17
N LYS A 10 -79.15 24.03 -22.31
CA LYS A 10 -78.54 23.46 -23.53
C LYS A 10 -77.41 24.32 -24.09
N GLN A 11 -77.43 25.63 -23.97
CA GLN A 11 -76.33 26.51 -24.38
C GLN A 11 -75.13 26.44 -23.42
N ILE A 12 -75.37 26.31 -22.12
CA ILE A 12 -74.30 26.16 -21.13
C ILE A 12 -73.63 24.79 -21.30
N VAL A 13 -74.37 23.71 -21.45
CA VAL A 13 -73.86 22.37 -21.71
C VAL A 13 -73.09 22.33 -23.04
N ARG A 14 -73.56 23.01 -24.09
CA ARG A 14 -72.90 23.05 -25.40
C ARG A 14 -71.59 23.85 -25.39
N LYS A 15 -71.40 24.81 -24.46
CA LYS A 15 -70.17 25.59 -24.25
C LYS A 15 -69.24 24.92 -23.22
N ALA A 16 -69.78 24.19 -22.24
CA ALA A 16 -69.00 23.50 -21.23
C ALA A 16 -68.42 22.17 -21.74
N LEU A 17 -69.13 21.48 -22.65
CA LEU A 17 -68.67 20.18 -23.19
C LEU A 17 -67.27 20.22 -23.86
N PRO A 18 -66.96 21.22 -24.75
CA PRO A 18 -65.64 21.29 -25.35
C PRO A 18 -64.54 21.65 -24.34
N VAL A 19 -64.85 22.39 -23.29
CA VAL A 19 -63.92 22.77 -22.24
C VAL A 19 -63.61 21.53 -21.36
N VAL A 20 -64.64 20.74 -21.01
CA VAL A 20 -64.45 19.49 -20.25
C VAL A 20 -63.66 18.45 -21.07
N THR A 21 -63.93 18.38 -22.38
CA THR A 21 -63.17 17.47 -23.27
C THR A 21 -61.73 17.92 -23.43
N LEU A 22 -61.46 19.23 -23.49
CA LEU A 22 -60.09 19.76 -23.55
C LEU A 22 -59.33 19.52 -22.24
N VAL A 23 -59.97 19.67 -21.08
CA VAL A 23 -59.40 19.38 -19.77
C VAL A 23 -59.17 17.89 -19.59
N ALA A 24 -60.06 17.02 -20.08
CA ALA A 24 -59.87 15.58 -20.06
C ALA A 24 -58.70 15.12 -20.96
N MET A 25 -58.46 15.83 -22.08
CA MET A 25 -57.26 15.55 -22.92
C MET A 25 -55.95 16.03 -22.28
N LEU A 26 -56.00 17.05 -21.41
CA LEU A 26 -54.79 17.51 -20.67
C LEU A 26 -54.44 16.61 -19.49
N TYR A 27 -55.37 15.79 -19.00
CA TYR A 27 -55.09 14.77 -17.96
C TYR A 27 -54.69 13.41 -18.53
N SER A 28 -54.60 13.24 -19.84
CA SER A 28 -54.04 12.05 -20.46
C SER A 28 -52.49 12.12 -20.41
N CYS A 29 -51.94 11.99 -19.23
CA CYS A 29 -50.52 11.61 -19.09
C CYS A 29 -50.36 10.25 -19.69
N ALA A 30 -49.87 10.18 -20.92
CA ALA A 30 -49.28 8.96 -21.44
C ALA A 30 -48.06 8.63 -20.59
N SER A 31 -48.19 7.76 -19.62
CA SER A 31 -47.05 7.10 -19.02
C SER A 31 -46.38 6.30 -20.13
N ILE A 32 -45.18 6.74 -20.54
CA ILE A 32 -44.31 5.93 -21.36
C ILE A 32 -43.97 4.75 -20.48
N GLY A 33 -44.73 3.66 -20.60
CA GLY A 33 -44.36 2.39 -20.05
C GLY A 33 -43.05 1.99 -20.72
N ARG A 34 -41.94 2.08 -19.98
CA ARG A 34 -40.75 1.36 -20.38
C ARG A 34 -41.17 -0.10 -20.39
N PRO A 35 -40.95 -0.84 -21.47
CA PRO A 35 -41.17 -2.27 -21.44
C PRO A 35 -40.39 -2.82 -20.25
N ASP A 36 -41.06 -3.44 -19.29
CA ASP A 36 -40.41 -4.21 -18.26
C ASP A 36 -39.58 -5.24 -19.02
N GLY A 37 -38.24 -5.13 -18.91
CA GLY A 37 -37.34 -6.09 -19.53
C GLY A 37 -37.75 -7.49 -19.09
N GLY A 38 -37.51 -8.50 -19.93
CA GLY A 38 -37.69 -9.90 -19.57
C GLY A 38 -36.91 -10.25 -18.30
N PRO A 39 -37.08 -11.45 -17.77
CA PRO A 39 -36.30 -11.94 -16.64
C PRO A 39 -34.82 -11.73 -16.93
N TYR A 40 -34.06 -11.29 -15.90
CA TYR A 40 -32.63 -11.05 -16.01
C TYR A 40 -31.92 -12.35 -16.40
N ASP A 41 -31.11 -12.32 -17.46
CA ASP A 41 -30.33 -13.48 -17.89
C ASP A 41 -29.10 -13.61 -17.01
N GLU A 42 -28.99 -14.73 -16.31
CA GLU A 42 -27.83 -15.08 -15.47
C GLU A 42 -26.92 -16.12 -16.13
N THR A 43 -27.28 -16.57 -17.35
CA THR A 43 -26.48 -17.56 -18.06
C THR A 43 -25.23 -16.91 -18.68
N PRO A 44 -24.03 -17.50 -18.48
CA PRO A 44 -22.84 -17.02 -19.15
C PRO A 44 -22.80 -17.45 -20.61
N PRO A 45 -22.08 -16.71 -21.49
CA PRO A 45 -21.87 -17.12 -22.88
C PRO A 45 -21.19 -18.49 -22.99
N ARG A 46 -21.51 -19.25 -24.04
CA ARG A 46 -20.93 -20.58 -24.29
C ARG A 46 -20.06 -20.53 -25.53
N PHE A 47 -18.87 -21.14 -25.44
CA PHE A 47 -18.02 -21.38 -26.58
C PHE A 47 -18.62 -22.41 -27.52
N ILE A 48 -18.77 -22.06 -28.82
CA ILE A 48 -19.34 -22.95 -29.84
C ILE A 48 -18.22 -23.59 -30.69
N GLY A 49 -17.21 -22.82 -31.07
CA GLY A 49 -16.14 -23.31 -31.94
C GLY A 49 -15.10 -22.24 -32.29
N SER A 50 -14.07 -22.63 -33.02
CA SER A 50 -12.96 -21.76 -33.36
C SER A 50 -12.33 -22.10 -34.71
N THR A 51 -11.55 -21.15 -35.23
CA THR A 51 -10.64 -21.35 -36.36
C THR A 51 -9.29 -20.77 -35.98
N PRO A 52 -8.20 -21.58 -35.86
CA PRO A 52 -8.18 -23.04 -35.99
C PRO A 52 -9.07 -23.73 -34.94
N ALA A 53 -9.35 -25.01 -35.09
CA ALA A 53 -10.08 -25.79 -34.09
C ALA A 53 -9.35 -25.78 -32.75
N ALA A 54 -10.08 -25.89 -31.64
CA ALA A 54 -9.47 -26.06 -30.32
C ALA A 54 -8.62 -27.32 -30.30
N GLY A 55 -7.39 -27.23 -29.83
CA GLY A 55 -6.44 -28.35 -29.84
C GLY A 55 -5.87 -28.68 -31.23
N ALA A 56 -5.95 -27.78 -32.21
CA ALA A 56 -5.36 -27.99 -33.52
C ALA A 56 -3.85 -28.23 -33.44
N LEU A 57 -3.37 -29.21 -34.22
CA LEU A 57 -1.95 -29.53 -34.37
C LEU A 57 -1.41 -28.98 -35.68
N ASN A 58 -0.10 -28.82 -35.77
CA ASN A 58 0.61 -28.31 -36.95
C ASN A 58 -0.01 -27.01 -37.50
N ASN A 59 -0.45 -26.13 -36.57
CA ASN A 59 -1.07 -24.87 -36.97
C ASN A 59 -0.02 -23.82 -37.34
N GLU A 60 -0.12 -23.29 -38.56
CA GLU A 60 0.74 -22.21 -39.06
C GLU A 60 0.06 -20.84 -39.03
N ARG A 61 -1.23 -20.79 -38.64
CA ARG A 61 -2.03 -19.58 -38.67
C ARG A 61 -1.79 -18.74 -37.42
N THR A 62 -1.48 -17.46 -37.61
CA THR A 62 -1.36 -16.47 -36.52
C THR A 62 -2.70 -15.86 -36.13
N LYS A 63 -3.75 -16.06 -36.94
CA LYS A 63 -5.10 -15.54 -36.65
C LYS A 63 -5.98 -16.62 -36.05
N VAL A 64 -6.54 -16.32 -34.88
CA VAL A 64 -7.49 -17.16 -34.14
C VAL A 64 -8.84 -16.45 -34.09
N SER A 65 -9.92 -17.17 -34.42
CA SER A 65 -11.29 -16.68 -34.31
C SER A 65 -12.09 -17.63 -33.42
N LEU A 66 -12.66 -17.11 -32.33
CA LEU A 66 -13.49 -17.85 -31.38
C LEU A 66 -14.95 -17.43 -31.58
N LEU A 67 -15.88 -18.38 -31.60
CA LEU A 67 -17.31 -18.16 -31.78
C LEU A 67 -18.08 -18.57 -30.53
N PHE A 68 -19.03 -17.73 -30.13
CA PHE A 68 -19.92 -17.93 -28.98
C PHE A 68 -21.38 -17.94 -29.38
N ASP A 69 -22.26 -18.46 -28.52
CA ASP A 69 -23.71 -18.59 -28.75
C ASP A 69 -24.44 -17.25 -28.70
N GLU A 70 -23.86 -16.25 -28.00
CA GLU A 70 -24.43 -14.94 -27.84
C GLU A 70 -23.44 -13.79 -28.12
N PHE A 71 -23.92 -12.53 -28.02
CA PHE A 71 -23.09 -11.34 -28.16
C PHE A 71 -22.19 -11.18 -26.92
N ILE A 72 -20.90 -11.00 -27.17
CA ILE A 72 -19.88 -10.93 -26.13
C ILE A 72 -19.10 -9.62 -26.20
N LYS A 73 -18.54 -9.23 -25.06
CA LYS A 73 -17.53 -8.16 -24.95
C LYS A 73 -16.33 -8.65 -24.16
N LEU A 74 -15.21 -7.98 -24.33
CA LEU A 74 -13.99 -8.21 -23.54
C LEU A 74 -13.82 -7.11 -22.51
N GLU A 75 -13.80 -7.50 -21.24
CA GLU A 75 -13.50 -6.61 -20.14
C GLU A 75 -12.01 -6.59 -19.85
N LYS A 76 -11.39 -5.40 -19.98
CA LYS A 76 -9.97 -5.17 -19.67
C LYS A 76 -9.04 -6.17 -20.35
N ALA A 77 -9.23 -6.38 -21.66
CA ALA A 77 -8.47 -7.38 -22.42
C ALA A 77 -6.95 -7.26 -22.25
N THR A 78 -6.40 -6.05 -22.24
CA THR A 78 -4.95 -5.79 -22.08
C THR A 78 -4.41 -6.18 -20.71
N GLU A 79 -5.26 -6.18 -19.66
CA GLU A 79 -4.88 -6.56 -18.30
C GLU A 79 -5.07 -8.06 -18.03
N LYS A 80 -6.08 -8.68 -18.67
CA LYS A 80 -6.53 -10.04 -18.32
C LYS A 80 -6.09 -11.10 -19.32
N VAL A 81 -5.98 -10.75 -20.61
CA VAL A 81 -5.64 -11.75 -21.63
C VAL A 81 -4.14 -11.92 -21.72
N VAL A 82 -3.69 -13.17 -21.65
CA VAL A 82 -2.27 -13.54 -21.73
C VAL A 82 -2.07 -14.59 -22.82
N VAL A 83 -1.10 -14.34 -23.69
CA VAL A 83 -0.65 -15.31 -24.69
C VAL A 83 0.64 -15.98 -24.19
N SER A 84 0.68 -17.29 -24.19
CA SER A 84 1.83 -18.10 -23.77
C SER A 84 2.23 -19.08 -24.89
N PRO A 85 3.47 -19.05 -25.39
CA PRO A 85 4.60 -18.15 -25.05
C PRO A 85 4.28 -16.68 -25.24
N PRO A 86 4.91 -15.77 -24.46
CA PRO A 86 4.67 -14.34 -24.56
C PRO A 86 5.03 -13.80 -25.95
N GLN A 87 4.30 -12.75 -26.36
CA GLN A 87 4.49 -12.07 -27.63
C GLN A 87 5.15 -10.72 -27.37
N ILE A 88 6.28 -10.43 -28.01
CA ILE A 88 6.97 -9.14 -27.88
C ILE A 88 6.12 -8.02 -28.52
N GLN A 89 5.54 -8.31 -29.71
CA GLN A 89 4.55 -7.42 -30.28
C GLN A 89 3.18 -7.75 -29.71
N GLN A 90 2.54 -6.78 -29.07
CA GLN A 90 1.23 -6.98 -28.47
C GLN A 90 0.21 -7.54 -29.47
N PRO A 91 -0.44 -8.70 -29.20
CA PRO A 91 -1.45 -9.25 -30.06
C PRO A 91 -2.67 -8.32 -30.18
N GLU A 92 -3.23 -8.23 -31.38
CA GLU A 92 -4.50 -7.54 -31.57
C GLU A 92 -5.65 -8.45 -31.17
N ILE A 93 -6.41 -8.05 -30.13
CA ILE A 93 -7.55 -8.81 -29.60
C ILE A 93 -8.80 -7.95 -29.70
N LYS A 94 -9.79 -8.40 -30.45
CA LYS A 94 -11.03 -7.65 -30.73
C LYS A 94 -12.25 -8.56 -30.56
N ALA A 95 -13.27 -8.08 -29.84
CA ALA A 95 -14.59 -8.70 -29.82
C ALA A 95 -15.50 -7.98 -30.82
N SER A 96 -16.24 -8.73 -31.61
CA SER A 96 -17.22 -8.21 -32.56
C SER A 96 -18.41 -9.17 -32.67
N GLY A 97 -19.56 -8.73 -32.21
CA GLY A 97 -20.75 -9.55 -32.16
C GLY A 97 -20.57 -10.80 -31.29
N LYS A 98 -20.69 -11.96 -31.89
CA LYS A 98 -20.52 -13.27 -31.25
C LYS A 98 -19.09 -13.82 -31.39
N ARG A 99 -18.12 -13.02 -31.81
CA ARG A 99 -16.77 -13.50 -32.13
C ARG A 99 -15.69 -12.72 -31.42
N ILE A 100 -14.65 -13.43 -31.01
CA ILE A 100 -13.36 -12.83 -30.63
C ILE A 100 -12.36 -13.18 -31.74
N GLN A 101 -11.62 -12.18 -32.17
CA GLN A 101 -10.51 -12.33 -33.10
C GLN A 101 -9.21 -11.98 -32.37
N VAL A 102 -8.24 -12.88 -32.44
CA VAL A 102 -6.89 -12.70 -31.92
C VAL A 102 -5.93 -12.79 -33.10
N ASN A 103 -5.12 -11.77 -33.31
CA ASN A 103 -4.08 -11.73 -34.33
C ASN A 103 -2.71 -11.66 -33.61
N LEU A 104 -1.95 -12.74 -33.66
CA LEU A 104 -0.59 -12.82 -33.14
C LEU A 104 0.33 -12.14 -34.16
N LEU A 105 1.11 -11.14 -33.71
CA LEU A 105 1.95 -10.35 -34.60
C LEU A 105 3.36 -10.92 -34.73
N ASP A 106 3.84 -11.63 -33.73
CA ASP A 106 5.12 -12.35 -33.78
C ASP A 106 5.00 -13.64 -34.58
N SER A 107 6.10 -14.06 -35.17
CA SER A 107 6.21 -15.35 -35.83
C SER A 107 6.03 -16.49 -34.84
N LEU A 108 5.25 -17.49 -35.20
CA LEU A 108 5.03 -18.65 -34.35
C LEU A 108 6.31 -19.49 -34.22
N LYS A 109 6.67 -19.84 -32.98
CA LYS A 109 7.78 -20.76 -32.69
C LYS A 109 7.41 -22.17 -33.16
N PRO A 110 8.33 -22.93 -33.80
CA PRO A 110 8.06 -24.29 -34.25
C PRO A 110 7.91 -25.25 -33.05
N ASN A 111 7.14 -26.33 -33.22
CA ASN A 111 6.94 -27.38 -32.22
C ASN A 111 6.55 -26.84 -30.85
N THR A 112 5.66 -25.86 -30.82
CA THR A 112 5.32 -25.12 -29.60
C THR A 112 3.82 -25.10 -29.38
N THR A 113 3.39 -25.41 -28.17
CA THR A 113 2.01 -25.25 -27.73
C THR A 113 1.73 -23.81 -27.38
N TYR A 114 0.73 -23.19 -27.99
CA TYR A 114 0.25 -21.85 -27.69
C TYR A 114 -1.02 -21.90 -26.86
N THR A 115 -1.07 -21.12 -25.80
CA THR A 115 -2.26 -20.93 -24.96
C THR A 115 -2.61 -19.46 -24.93
N ILE A 116 -3.85 -19.12 -25.25
CA ILE A 116 -4.43 -17.79 -25.09
C ILE A 116 -5.39 -17.88 -23.92
N ASP A 117 -4.97 -17.37 -22.79
CA ASP A 117 -5.76 -17.35 -21.56
C ASP A 117 -6.55 -16.04 -21.47
N PHE A 118 -7.86 -16.13 -21.51
CA PHE A 118 -8.76 -14.99 -21.38
C PHE A 118 -9.17 -14.74 -19.92
N SER A 119 -8.84 -15.65 -19.00
CA SER A 119 -9.28 -15.56 -17.61
C SER A 119 -10.81 -15.33 -17.53
N ASP A 120 -11.26 -14.29 -16.83
CA ASP A 120 -12.66 -13.86 -16.75
C ASP A 120 -12.97 -12.63 -17.64
N ALA A 121 -12.17 -12.38 -18.68
CA ALA A 121 -12.34 -11.22 -19.56
C ALA A 121 -13.58 -11.34 -20.49
N ILE A 122 -14.00 -12.55 -20.83
CA ILE A 122 -15.12 -12.80 -21.74
C ILE A 122 -16.42 -12.72 -20.93
N VAL A 123 -17.27 -11.76 -21.27
CA VAL A 123 -18.58 -11.59 -20.64
C VAL A 123 -19.65 -11.39 -21.72
N ASP A 124 -20.91 -11.69 -21.41
CA ASP A 124 -22.01 -11.32 -22.30
C ASP A 124 -22.10 -9.77 -22.44
N ASN A 125 -22.67 -9.33 -23.55
CA ASN A 125 -22.71 -7.91 -23.87
C ASN A 125 -23.74 -7.12 -23.05
N ASN A 126 -24.82 -7.77 -22.61
CA ASN A 126 -25.97 -7.12 -22.00
C ASN A 126 -25.83 -7.06 -20.49
N GLU A 127 -25.78 -8.19 -19.82
CA GLU A 127 -25.80 -8.33 -18.37
C GLU A 127 -24.38 -8.34 -17.76
N GLY A 128 -23.35 -8.70 -18.55
CA GLY A 128 -21.96 -8.79 -18.10
C GLY A 128 -21.66 -10.07 -17.32
N ASN A 129 -22.40 -11.16 -17.57
CA ASN A 129 -22.12 -12.46 -16.95
C ASN A 129 -20.82 -13.03 -17.50
N PRO A 130 -19.82 -13.35 -16.66
CA PRO A 130 -18.55 -13.87 -17.12
C PRO A 130 -18.65 -15.33 -17.53
N LEU A 131 -17.99 -15.69 -18.64
CA LEU A 131 -17.80 -17.09 -19.04
C LEU A 131 -17.02 -17.88 -17.97
N GLY A 132 -16.19 -17.21 -17.20
CA GLY A 132 -15.27 -17.82 -16.25
C GLY A 132 -13.87 -17.97 -16.85
N ASN A 133 -13.06 -18.83 -16.26
CA ASN A 133 -11.68 -19.04 -16.70
C ASN A 133 -11.66 -19.82 -18.03
N PHE A 134 -11.53 -19.09 -19.13
CA PHE A 134 -11.48 -19.66 -20.48
C PHE A 134 -10.08 -19.51 -21.08
N ALA A 135 -9.51 -20.64 -21.54
CA ALA A 135 -8.25 -20.67 -22.26
C ALA A 135 -8.41 -21.43 -23.59
N PHE A 136 -7.82 -20.89 -24.64
CA PHE A 136 -7.77 -21.50 -25.97
C PHE A 136 -6.37 -22.01 -26.26
N THR A 137 -6.24 -23.24 -26.73
CA THR A 137 -4.93 -23.86 -26.98
C THR A 137 -4.85 -24.45 -28.38
N PHE A 138 -3.68 -24.31 -29.04
CA PHE A 138 -3.28 -24.98 -30.28
C PHE A 138 -1.78 -25.26 -30.27
N SER A 139 -1.29 -26.10 -31.18
CA SER A 139 0.15 -26.39 -31.32
C SER A 139 0.62 -26.17 -32.76
N THR A 140 1.83 -25.63 -32.91
CA THR A 140 2.56 -25.59 -34.19
C THR A 140 3.28 -26.90 -34.48
N GLY A 141 3.33 -27.81 -33.53
CA GLY A 141 3.89 -29.15 -33.64
C GLY A 141 2.84 -30.26 -33.73
N ALA A 142 3.32 -31.48 -33.76
CA ALA A 142 2.47 -32.70 -33.85
C ALA A 142 1.83 -33.10 -32.51
N GLN A 143 2.14 -32.42 -31.43
CA GLN A 143 1.65 -32.72 -30.07
C GLN A 143 1.26 -31.44 -29.34
N ILE A 144 0.38 -31.59 -28.37
CA ILE A 144 0.05 -30.54 -27.40
C ILE A 144 0.67 -30.89 -26.05
N ASP A 145 1.40 -29.96 -25.50
CA ASP A 145 1.86 -30.05 -24.12
C ASP A 145 0.67 -29.81 -23.18
N THR A 146 0.49 -30.70 -22.22
CA THR A 146 -0.70 -30.67 -21.35
C THR A 146 -0.42 -30.39 -19.89
N MET A 147 0.87 -30.33 -19.47
CA MET A 147 1.20 -30.12 -18.08
C MET A 147 0.89 -28.69 -17.63
N GLU A 148 0.60 -28.57 -16.34
CA GLU A 148 0.22 -27.33 -15.68
C GLU A 148 1.00 -27.17 -14.38
N VAL A 149 1.35 -25.93 -14.04
CA VAL A 149 1.94 -25.53 -12.76
C VAL A 149 1.11 -24.39 -12.20
N SER A 150 0.69 -24.51 -10.97
CA SER A 150 -0.11 -23.47 -10.33
C SER A 150 0.38 -23.13 -8.91
N GLY A 151 -0.10 -21.99 -8.42
CA GLY A 151 0.32 -21.49 -7.12
C GLY A 151 -0.19 -20.09 -6.83
N THR A 152 0.46 -19.43 -5.88
CA THR A 152 0.07 -18.08 -5.42
C THR A 152 1.28 -17.17 -5.31
N VAL A 153 1.10 -15.91 -5.68
CA VAL A 153 2.10 -14.84 -5.49
C VAL A 153 1.62 -13.90 -4.41
N LEU A 154 2.46 -13.72 -3.40
CA LEU A 154 2.20 -12.86 -2.24
C LEU A 154 3.29 -11.79 -2.14
N ASP A 155 2.95 -10.62 -1.65
CA ASP A 155 3.91 -9.61 -1.24
C ASP A 155 4.76 -10.16 -0.08
N ALA A 156 6.07 -10.13 -0.22
CA ALA A 156 6.98 -10.74 0.76
C ALA A 156 6.91 -10.05 2.13
N SER A 157 6.64 -8.74 2.17
CA SER A 157 6.64 -7.94 3.41
C SER A 157 5.38 -8.10 4.26
N ASN A 158 4.26 -8.50 3.64
CA ASN A 158 2.95 -8.44 4.32
C ASN A 158 1.95 -9.51 3.89
N LEU A 159 2.34 -10.48 3.08
CA LEU A 159 1.52 -11.58 2.54
C LEU A 159 0.23 -11.12 1.83
N GLU A 160 0.21 -9.90 1.31
CA GLU A 160 -0.91 -9.43 0.47
C GLU A 160 -0.89 -10.15 -0.88
N PRO A 161 -2.01 -10.72 -1.36
CA PRO A 161 -2.05 -11.33 -2.68
C PRO A 161 -1.81 -10.28 -3.77
N ILE A 162 -0.90 -10.56 -4.70
CA ILE A 162 -0.57 -9.63 -5.78
C ILE A 162 -1.36 -9.99 -7.03
N LYS A 163 -2.23 -9.08 -7.47
CA LYS A 163 -2.99 -9.18 -8.71
C LYS A 163 -2.18 -8.66 -9.89
N GLY A 164 -2.23 -9.38 -11.00
CA GLY A 164 -1.73 -8.91 -12.29
C GLY A 164 -0.23 -9.04 -12.51
N ILE A 165 0.52 -9.62 -11.58
CA ILE A 165 1.93 -9.95 -11.79
C ILE A 165 2.04 -11.12 -12.78
N LEU A 166 2.99 -11.06 -13.69
CA LEU A 166 3.33 -12.16 -14.59
C LEU A 166 4.09 -13.23 -13.82
N VAL A 167 3.73 -14.48 -14.02
CA VAL A 167 4.50 -15.63 -13.53
C VAL A 167 4.96 -16.42 -14.74
N GLY A 168 6.27 -16.63 -14.85
CA GLY A 168 6.85 -17.25 -16.01
C GLY A 168 7.82 -18.38 -15.68
N LEU A 169 7.98 -19.28 -16.63
CA LEU A 169 8.90 -20.40 -16.60
C LEU A 169 10.03 -20.21 -17.60
N HIS A 170 11.25 -20.58 -17.19
CA HIS A 170 12.41 -20.72 -18.06
C HIS A 170 12.90 -22.18 -18.06
N SER A 171 13.03 -22.78 -19.24
CA SER A 171 13.72 -24.06 -19.45
C SER A 171 15.23 -23.90 -19.43
N ASN A 172 15.72 -22.71 -19.75
CA ASN A 172 17.13 -22.34 -19.55
C ASN A 172 17.39 -22.08 -18.06
N LEU A 173 18.13 -23.01 -17.42
CA LEU A 173 18.38 -22.98 -15.99
C LEU A 173 19.50 -22.01 -15.58
N ASN A 174 20.09 -21.29 -16.52
CA ASN A 174 21.11 -20.29 -16.21
C ASN A 174 20.47 -19.07 -15.52
N ASP A 175 21.09 -18.59 -14.44
CA ASP A 175 20.57 -17.46 -13.66
C ASP A 175 20.40 -16.18 -14.49
N SER A 176 21.23 -15.98 -15.53
CA SER A 176 21.09 -14.83 -16.42
C SER A 176 19.89 -14.90 -17.39
N ALA A 177 19.16 -16.02 -17.45
CA ALA A 177 18.04 -16.16 -18.36
C ALA A 177 16.93 -15.16 -18.03
N PHE A 178 16.61 -14.98 -16.76
CA PHE A 178 15.59 -14.03 -16.30
C PHE A 178 15.84 -12.57 -16.69
N ASN A 179 17.13 -12.19 -16.78
CA ASN A 179 17.51 -10.82 -17.17
C ASN A 179 17.63 -10.61 -18.68
N LYS A 180 17.76 -11.68 -19.49
CA LYS A 180 18.14 -11.58 -20.90
C LYS A 180 17.15 -12.19 -21.87
N LEU A 181 16.34 -13.12 -21.43
CA LEU A 181 15.44 -13.88 -22.28
C LEU A 181 13.99 -13.70 -21.82
N PRO A 182 13.04 -13.55 -22.74
CA PRO A 182 11.63 -13.60 -22.39
C PRO A 182 11.25 -15.00 -21.91
N PHE A 183 10.23 -15.11 -21.09
CA PHE A 183 9.73 -16.38 -20.57
C PHE A 183 9.37 -17.38 -21.68
N ASP A 184 9.57 -18.68 -21.42
CA ASP A 184 9.10 -19.74 -22.31
C ASP A 184 7.59 -19.96 -22.19
N ARG A 185 7.08 -19.84 -20.96
CA ARG A 185 5.66 -19.91 -20.62
C ARG A 185 5.32 -18.83 -19.60
N VAL A 186 4.11 -18.29 -19.70
CA VAL A 186 3.69 -17.20 -18.82
C VAL A 186 2.19 -17.32 -18.50
N ALA A 187 1.84 -16.94 -17.29
CA ALA A 187 0.47 -16.67 -16.85
C ALA A 187 0.45 -15.38 -16.04
N ARG A 188 -0.74 -14.88 -15.73
CA ARG A 188 -0.94 -13.69 -14.91
C ARG A 188 -1.76 -14.04 -13.68
N THR A 189 -1.45 -13.45 -12.55
CA THR A 189 -2.18 -13.70 -11.30
C THR A 189 -3.56 -13.04 -11.30
N ASP A 190 -4.52 -13.74 -10.70
CA ASP A 190 -5.87 -13.24 -10.44
C ASP A 190 -5.92 -12.28 -9.21
N SER A 191 -7.12 -11.84 -8.84
CA SER A 191 -7.33 -10.96 -7.67
C SER A 191 -7.02 -11.60 -6.31
N ARG A 192 -6.81 -12.91 -6.28
CA ARG A 192 -6.37 -13.66 -5.10
C ARG A 192 -4.88 -14.00 -5.15
N GLY A 193 -4.15 -13.46 -6.12
CA GLY A 193 -2.74 -13.76 -6.35
C GLY A 193 -2.47 -15.13 -6.97
N ARG A 194 -3.49 -15.87 -7.39
CA ARG A 194 -3.34 -17.23 -7.92
C ARG A 194 -2.98 -17.19 -9.40
N PHE A 195 -2.12 -18.08 -9.81
CA PHE A 195 -1.74 -18.29 -11.21
C PHE A 195 -1.85 -19.77 -11.61
N SER A 196 -1.99 -20.01 -12.90
CA SER A 196 -1.94 -21.34 -13.52
C SER A 196 -1.27 -21.21 -14.87
N ILE A 197 -0.06 -21.76 -15.00
CA ILE A 197 0.70 -21.81 -16.25
C ILE A 197 0.38 -23.13 -16.93
N ARG A 198 -0.17 -23.05 -18.13
CA ARG A 198 -0.62 -24.22 -18.92
C ARG A 198 0.22 -24.45 -20.16
N GLY A 199 0.09 -25.62 -20.77
CA GLY A 199 0.77 -25.96 -22.00
C GLY A 199 2.27 -26.16 -21.83
N ILE A 200 2.68 -26.75 -20.71
CA ILE A 200 4.07 -26.96 -20.35
C ILE A 200 4.53 -28.35 -20.86
N ALA A 201 5.67 -28.38 -21.53
CA ALA A 201 6.33 -29.62 -21.91
C ALA A 201 7.00 -30.32 -20.69
N PRO A 202 7.18 -31.63 -20.72
CA PRO A 202 7.99 -32.32 -19.72
C PRO A 202 9.40 -31.72 -19.63
N GLY A 203 9.87 -31.42 -18.42
CA GLY A 203 11.21 -30.82 -18.24
C GLY A 203 11.44 -30.28 -16.83
N LYS A 204 12.56 -29.58 -16.69
CA LYS A 204 12.91 -28.86 -15.46
C LYS A 204 12.89 -27.36 -15.77
N TYR A 205 12.31 -26.60 -14.88
CA TYR A 205 12.11 -25.16 -15.08
C TYR A 205 12.51 -24.37 -13.86
N ARG A 206 12.99 -23.14 -14.08
CA ARG A 206 12.99 -22.09 -13.07
C ARG A 206 11.69 -21.29 -13.19
N ILE A 207 11.12 -20.90 -12.06
CA ILE A 207 9.91 -20.08 -11.99
C ILE A 207 10.20 -18.72 -11.40
N TYR A 208 9.64 -17.69 -12.01
CA TYR A 208 9.80 -16.30 -11.61
C TYR A 208 8.48 -15.55 -11.66
N GLY A 209 8.33 -14.56 -10.77
CA GLY A 209 7.31 -13.52 -10.85
C GLY A 209 7.93 -12.23 -11.35
N LEU A 210 7.20 -11.46 -12.18
CA LEU A 210 7.67 -10.17 -12.71
C LEU A 210 6.49 -9.20 -12.86
N MET A 211 6.57 -8.07 -12.18
CA MET A 211 5.70 -6.92 -12.47
C MET A 211 6.37 -6.09 -13.58
N ASP A 212 6.23 -6.59 -14.79
CA ASP A 212 6.86 -6.09 -16.01
C ASP A 212 6.27 -4.73 -16.40
N ALA A 213 7.05 -3.67 -16.26
CA ALA A 213 6.62 -2.31 -16.51
C ALA A 213 6.73 -1.90 -17.99
N ASP A 214 7.72 -2.44 -18.72
CA ASP A 214 8.01 -2.10 -20.11
C ASP A 214 7.57 -3.17 -21.11
N GLN A 215 6.98 -4.28 -20.63
CA GLN A 215 6.40 -5.37 -21.41
C GLN A 215 7.42 -6.13 -22.28
N ASN A 216 8.64 -6.26 -21.79
CA ASN A 216 9.72 -6.98 -22.46
C ASN A 216 9.87 -8.45 -21.98
N PHE A 217 9.14 -8.84 -20.94
CA PHE A 217 9.15 -10.16 -20.29
C PHE A 217 10.51 -10.58 -19.74
N THR A 218 11.34 -9.59 -19.35
CA THR A 218 12.66 -9.79 -18.75
C THR A 218 12.85 -8.86 -17.54
N PHE A 219 13.56 -9.31 -16.51
CA PHE A 219 13.92 -8.45 -15.40
C PHE A 219 15.13 -7.57 -15.77
N ASN A 220 14.89 -6.34 -16.15
CA ASN A 220 15.91 -5.39 -16.57
C ASN A 220 16.01 -4.13 -15.70
N GLN A 221 15.03 -3.90 -14.81
CA GLN A 221 14.97 -2.72 -13.96
C GLN A 221 14.79 -3.12 -12.49
N LYS A 222 15.69 -2.65 -11.62
CA LYS A 222 15.57 -2.86 -10.15
C LYS A 222 14.32 -2.24 -9.52
N SER A 223 13.60 -1.41 -10.28
CA SER A 223 12.32 -0.83 -9.85
C SER A 223 11.15 -1.78 -10.00
N GLU A 224 11.30 -2.86 -10.75
CA GLU A 224 10.28 -3.89 -10.96
C GLU A 224 10.16 -4.77 -9.72
N VAL A 225 8.94 -5.22 -9.44
CA VAL A 225 8.68 -6.21 -8.40
C VAL A 225 8.92 -7.59 -8.99
N ILE A 226 9.73 -8.38 -8.33
CA ILE A 226 10.12 -9.73 -8.76
C ILE A 226 9.82 -10.76 -7.69
N ALA A 227 9.74 -12.01 -8.11
CA ALA A 227 9.75 -13.17 -7.22
C ALA A 227 10.52 -14.31 -7.88
N PHE A 228 11.17 -15.15 -7.10
CA PHE A 228 11.80 -16.36 -7.60
C PHE A 228 11.71 -17.48 -6.58
N HIS A 229 11.83 -18.71 -7.05
CA HIS A 229 11.81 -19.91 -6.23
C HIS A 229 13.17 -20.60 -6.29
N ASP A 230 13.69 -21.02 -5.15
CA ASP A 230 15.04 -21.60 -5.05
C ASP A 230 15.14 -22.97 -5.71
N SER A 231 14.06 -23.76 -5.62
CA SER A 231 14.00 -25.11 -6.19
C SER A 231 13.52 -25.11 -7.63
N LEU A 232 14.00 -26.08 -8.40
CA LEU A 232 13.51 -26.31 -9.76
C LEU A 232 12.08 -26.86 -9.76
N ILE A 233 11.27 -26.37 -10.67
CA ILE A 233 9.92 -26.86 -10.92
C ILE A 233 9.98 -28.01 -11.92
N ILE A 234 9.41 -29.16 -11.56
CA ILE A 234 9.30 -30.34 -12.41
C ILE A 234 7.81 -30.66 -12.55
N PRO A 235 7.15 -30.20 -13.64
CA PRO A 235 5.75 -30.47 -13.87
C PRO A 235 5.51 -31.97 -14.00
N ARG A 236 4.46 -32.44 -13.37
CA ARG A 236 4.00 -33.84 -13.45
C ARG A 236 2.49 -33.91 -13.36
N MET A 237 1.92 -35.04 -13.73
CA MET A 237 0.49 -35.32 -13.61
C MET A 237 0.28 -36.67 -12.94
N GLU A 238 -0.80 -36.77 -12.19
CA GLU A 238 -1.23 -37.99 -11.53
C GLU A 238 -2.75 -38.18 -11.67
N GLU A 239 -3.19 -39.44 -11.76
CA GLU A 239 -4.62 -39.73 -11.74
C GLU A 239 -5.13 -39.67 -10.30
N ARG A 240 -6.15 -38.85 -10.06
CA ARG A 240 -6.87 -38.78 -8.77
C ARG A 240 -8.36 -39.08 -8.98
N ILE A 241 -9.00 -39.46 -7.89
CA ILE A 241 -10.45 -39.69 -7.85
C ILE A 241 -11.08 -38.56 -7.03
N ARG A 242 -12.15 -37.98 -7.56
CA ARG A 242 -12.99 -37.05 -6.81
C ARG A 242 -14.41 -37.59 -6.75
N MET A 243 -15.10 -37.25 -5.67
CA MET A 243 -16.50 -37.53 -5.49
C MET A 243 -17.31 -36.36 -6.05
N ASP A 244 -17.99 -36.56 -7.18
CA ASP A 244 -18.91 -35.59 -7.78
C ASP A 244 -20.35 -35.94 -7.35
N THR A 245 -21.09 -34.94 -6.86
CA THR A 245 -22.52 -35.11 -6.54
C THR A 245 -23.36 -34.90 -7.79
N ALA A 246 -24.10 -35.91 -8.19
CA ALA A 246 -25.10 -35.77 -9.25
C ALA A 246 -26.39 -35.23 -8.63
N TRP A 247 -26.88 -34.11 -9.15
CA TRP A 247 -28.09 -33.44 -8.65
C TRP A 247 -29.28 -33.75 -9.55
N VAL A 248 -30.44 -34.05 -8.95
CA VAL A 248 -31.73 -34.15 -9.64
C VAL A 248 -32.33 -32.77 -9.86
N ASP A 249 -32.24 -31.92 -8.85
CA ASP A 249 -32.66 -30.54 -8.86
C ASP A 249 -31.73 -29.68 -7.96
N SER A 250 -32.02 -28.39 -7.77
CA SER A 250 -31.20 -27.47 -6.97
C SER A 250 -31.12 -27.82 -5.47
N LEU A 251 -31.93 -28.73 -4.98
CA LEU A 251 -32.03 -29.08 -3.55
C LEU A 251 -31.79 -30.55 -3.27
N THR A 252 -31.99 -31.44 -4.27
CA THR A 252 -31.98 -32.89 -4.10
C THR A 252 -30.87 -33.51 -4.94
N TYR A 253 -29.95 -34.24 -4.33
CA TYR A 253 -28.95 -35.02 -5.07
C TYR A 253 -29.45 -36.45 -5.32
N ASP A 254 -29.07 -37.02 -6.47
CA ASP A 254 -29.36 -38.40 -6.85
C ASP A 254 -28.34 -39.36 -6.25
N THR A 255 -27.08 -39.13 -6.57
CA THR A 255 -26.01 -40.03 -6.15
C THR A 255 -24.67 -39.31 -6.09
N ILE A 256 -23.71 -39.92 -5.40
CA ILE A 256 -22.31 -39.50 -5.41
C ILE A 256 -21.54 -40.44 -6.33
N VAL A 257 -20.93 -39.90 -7.37
CA VAL A 257 -20.21 -40.66 -8.40
C VAL A 257 -18.71 -40.42 -8.27
N GLU A 258 -17.94 -41.49 -8.26
CA GLU A 258 -16.48 -41.40 -8.37
C GLU A 258 -16.10 -41.02 -9.79
N LYS A 259 -15.37 -39.89 -9.92
CA LYS A 259 -14.87 -39.43 -11.20
C LYS A 259 -13.35 -39.36 -11.16
N LYS A 260 -12.70 -40.09 -12.05
CA LYS A 260 -11.26 -39.98 -12.28
C LYS A 260 -10.93 -38.71 -13.03
N TYR A 261 -9.90 -38.02 -12.60
CA TYR A 261 -9.38 -36.84 -13.28
C TYR A 261 -7.86 -36.79 -13.19
N MET A 262 -7.23 -36.11 -14.14
CA MET A 262 -5.80 -35.83 -14.11
C MET A 262 -5.54 -34.63 -13.25
N HIS A 263 -4.70 -34.77 -12.23
CA HIS A 263 -4.26 -33.71 -11.35
C HIS A 263 -2.84 -33.33 -11.72
N TYR A 264 -2.61 -32.01 -11.86
CA TYR A 264 -1.31 -31.47 -12.23
C TYR A 264 -0.57 -30.96 -11.01
N LEU A 265 0.72 -31.20 -10.98
CA LEU A 265 1.62 -30.82 -9.90
C LEU A 265 2.88 -30.14 -10.44
N PRO A 266 3.50 -29.22 -9.67
CA PRO A 266 3.03 -28.69 -8.39
C PRO A 266 1.85 -27.73 -8.55
N ASP A 267 0.95 -27.73 -7.57
CA ASP A 267 -0.25 -26.88 -7.51
C ASP A 267 -0.24 -25.90 -6.32
N ASP A 268 0.84 -25.92 -5.54
CA ASP A 268 1.02 -25.21 -4.28
C ASP A 268 2.24 -24.29 -4.26
N VAL A 269 2.73 -23.86 -5.43
CA VAL A 269 3.91 -23.01 -5.52
C VAL A 269 3.63 -21.63 -4.90
N ILE A 270 4.39 -21.28 -3.87
CA ILE A 270 4.33 -19.96 -3.24
C ILE A 270 5.51 -19.11 -3.71
N LEU A 271 5.20 -17.98 -4.34
CA LEU A 271 6.17 -16.97 -4.73
C LEU A 271 6.01 -15.73 -3.84
N ARG A 272 7.08 -15.34 -3.16
CA ARG A 272 7.15 -14.12 -2.35
C ARG A 272 7.73 -13.01 -3.21
N ALA A 273 6.90 -12.09 -3.62
CA ALA A 273 7.31 -11.00 -4.49
C ALA A 273 7.82 -9.80 -3.68
N PHE A 274 8.90 -9.24 -4.14
CA PHE A 274 9.57 -8.13 -3.50
C PHE A 274 10.16 -7.17 -4.53
N LYS A 275 10.46 -5.98 -4.08
CA LYS A 275 11.22 -4.99 -4.84
C LYS A 275 12.62 -4.92 -4.24
N GLU A 276 13.63 -5.01 -5.08
CA GLU A 276 15.02 -4.84 -4.63
C GLU A 276 15.24 -3.42 -4.06
N LEU A 277 16.11 -3.32 -3.06
CA LEU A 277 16.55 -2.01 -2.61
C LEU A 277 17.32 -1.33 -3.75
N ASN A 278 16.87 -0.15 -4.10
CA ASN A 278 17.63 0.70 -4.98
C ASN A 278 18.72 1.40 -4.16
N TYR A 279 19.92 0.85 -4.20
CA TYR A 279 21.10 1.44 -3.56
C TYR A 279 21.66 2.64 -4.34
N SER A 280 21.00 3.06 -5.43
CA SER A 280 21.45 4.22 -6.20
C SER A 280 21.43 5.46 -5.32
N GLN A 281 22.61 6.02 -5.10
CA GLN A 281 22.79 7.27 -4.37
C GLN A 281 22.96 8.42 -5.34
N TYR A 282 22.12 9.44 -5.21
CA TYR A 282 22.23 10.71 -5.92
C TYR A 282 21.50 11.81 -5.16
N LEU A 283 21.88 13.04 -5.40
CA LEU A 283 21.19 14.19 -4.85
C LEU A 283 19.87 14.41 -5.62
N ILE A 284 18.73 14.23 -4.96
CA ILE A 284 17.40 14.47 -5.56
C ILE A 284 17.16 15.96 -5.70
N LYS A 285 17.36 16.69 -4.62
CA LYS A 285 17.20 18.14 -4.57
C LYS A 285 17.93 18.75 -3.40
N SER A 286 18.20 20.04 -3.53
CA SER A 286 18.64 20.92 -2.46
C SER A 286 17.67 22.09 -2.36
N GLU A 287 17.29 22.51 -1.16
CA GLU A 287 16.38 23.63 -0.99
C GLU A 287 16.68 24.43 0.27
N ARG A 288 16.48 25.75 0.15
CA ARG A 288 16.57 26.72 1.24
C ARG A 288 15.24 27.47 1.30
N LEU A 289 14.28 26.93 2.05
CA LEU A 289 12.93 27.51 2.16
C LEU A 289 12.96 28.80 3.01
N VAL A 290 13.75 28.78 4.07
CA VAL A 290 13.92 29.91 5.01
C VAL A 290 15.40 30.30 5.09
N PRO A 291 15.74 31.55 5.44
CA PRO A 291 17.11 32.02 5.44
C PRO A 291 18.07 31.22 6.32
N HIS A 292 17.59 30.72 7.44
CA HIS A 292 18.39 30.10 8.51
C HIS A 292 18.46 28.57 8.41
N LYS A 293 17.82 27.93 7.37
CA LYS A 293 17.83 26.47 7.19
C LYS A 293 17.87 26.10 5.73
N PHE A 294 18.71 25.13 5.38
CA PHE A 294 18.64 24.44 4.09
C PHE A 294 18.70 22.93 4.26
N THR A 295 18.25 22.20 3.23
CA THR A 295 18.09 20.75 3.29
C THR A 295 18.57 20.11 2.02
N PHE A 296 19.30 19.00 2.16
CA PHE A 296 19.63 18.08 1.08
C PHE A 296 18.79 16.81 1.18
N TYR A 297 18.29 16.35 0.04
CA TYR A 297 17.53 15.11 -0.08
C TYR A 297 18.25 14.18 -1.05
N PHE A 298 18.58 12.98 -0.58
CA PHE A 298 19.25 11.93 -1.34
C PHE A 298 18.30 10.77 -1.64
N ALA A 299 18.58 10.03 -2.71
CA ALA A 299 17.71 8.93 -3.15
C ALA A 299 17.85 7.66 -2.32
N GLY A 300 18.94 7.43 -1.63
CA GLY A 300 19.19 6.19 -0.89
C GLY A 300 19.87 6.43 0.44
N LYS A 301 19.87 5.39 1.28
CA LYS A 301 20.62 5.38 2.54
C LYS A 301 22.11 5.59 2.23
N ALA A 302 22.74 6.53 2.91
CA ALA A 302 24.17 6.76 2.81
C ALA A 302 24.87 6.39 4.11
N ASP A 303 25.87 5.52 4.03
CA ASP A 303 26.68 5.15 5.19
C ASP A 303 27.63 6.30 5.59
N THR A 304 28.07 7.09 4.62
CA THR A 304 28.91 8.25 4.83
C THR A 304 28.13 9.54 4.55
N PRO A 305 28.12 10.52 5.48
CA PRO A 305 27.48 11.79 5.24
C PRO A 305 28.21 12.59 4.16
N PRO A 306 27.51 13.46 3.42
CA PRO A 306 28.14 14.34 2.42
C PRO A 306 29.08 15.35 3.11
N VAL A 307 30.13 15.71 2.39
CA VAL A 307 31.07 16.77 2.81
C VAL A 307 30.70 18.07 2.12
N LEU A 308 30.42 19.09 2.92
CA LEU A 308 30.10 20.44 2.45
C LEU A 308 31.33 21.35 2.65
N LYS A 309 31.64 22.13 1.60
CA LYS A 309 32.65 23.19 1.66
C LYS A 309 32.07 24.51 1.16
N GLY A 310 32.16 25.57 1.97
CA GLY A 310 31.73 26.91 1.59
C GLY A 310 32.59 27.48 0.47
N LEU A 311 31.97 28.22 -0.46
CA LEU A 311 32.65 28.95 -1.52
C LEU A 311 32.59 30.47 -1.29
N ASN A 312 31.54 30.96 -0.65
CA ASN A 312 31.37 32.38 -0.29
C ASN A 312 31.16 32.57 1.23
N PHE A 313 31.41 31.53 2.01
CA PHE A 313 31.38 31.57 3.48
C PHE A 313 32.35 30.53 4.06
N ASP A 314 32.68 30.66 5.35
CA ASP A 314 33.41 29.64 6.10
C ASP A 314 32.42 28.65 6.70
N GLU A 315 32.59 27.36 6.39
CA GLU A 315 31.74 26.28 6.88
C GLU A 315 32.07 25.83 8.32
N LYS A 316 33.23 26.23 8.84
CA LYS A 316 33.69 25.79 10.17
C LYS A 316 32.74 26.31 11.26
N ASP A 317 32.18 25.40 12.02
CA ASP A 317 31.22 25.67 13.10
C ASP A 317 29.99 26.50 12.69
N ALA A 318 29.73 26.65 11.38
CA ALA A 318 28.64 27.45 10.82
C ALA A 318 27.25 26.82 10.97
N PHE A 319 27.19 25.51 11.19
CA PHE A 319 25.92 24.75 11.10
C PHE A 319 25.71 23.83 12.30
N ILE A 320 24.43 23.63 12.66
CA ILE A 320 23.96 22.43 13.35
C ILE A 320 23.39 21.50 12.29
N ILE A 321 23.86 20.25 12.27
CA ILE A 321 23.46 19.26 11.28
C ILE A 321 22.49 18.28 11.92
N GLU A 322 21.27 18.24 11.41
CA GLU A 322 20.23 17.30 11.80
C GLU A 322 20.03 16.32 10.64
N LYS A 323 20.13 15.01 10.90
CA LYS A 323 19.98 13.96 9.91
C LYS A 323 19.02 12.89 10.39
N ASN A 324 18.27 12.32 9.47
CA ASN A 324 17.45 11.15 9.78
C ASN A 324 18.31 9.87 9.90
N GLN A 325 17.72 8.79 10.40
CA GLN A 325 18.40 7.51 10.61
C GLN A 325 19.01 6.92 9.31
N ARG A 326 18.44 7.23 8.14
CA ARG A 326 18.91 6.76 6.83
C ARG A 326 19.97 7.65 6.19
N ASN A 327 20.27 8.81 6.76
CA ASN A 327 21.13 9.84 6.16
C ASN A 327 20.69 10.27 4.74
N ASP A 328 19.42 10.08 4.37
CA ASP A 328 18.89 10.49 3.07
C ASP A 328 18.25 11.90 3.09
N THR A 329 17.99 12.43 4.27
CA THR A 329 17.50 13.79 4.49
C THR A 329 18.34 14.47 5.55
N ILE A 330 19.04 15.54 5.15
CA ILE A 330 20.00 16.24 6.02
C ILE A 330 19.66 17.73 6.05
N HIS A 331 19.35 18.22 7.24
CA HIS A 331 19.06 19.61 7.51
C HIS A 331 20.30 20.31 8.07
N TYR A 332 20.61 21.47 7.53
CA TYR A 332 21.67 22.35 8.00
C TYR A 332 21.03 23.61 8.58
N TRP A 333 21.15 23.80 9.88
CA TRP A 333 20.71 24.99 10.59
C TRP A 333 21.86 25.96 10.69
N VAL A 334 21.71 27.14 10.12
CA VAL A 334 22.75 28.18 10.07
C VAL A 334 22.82 28.87 11.42
N LYS A 335 23.97 28.78 12.12
CA LYS A 335 24.18 29.45 13.41
C LYS A 335 24.53 30.91 13.25
N ASP A 336 25.34 31.26 12.24
CA ASP A 336 25.82 32.60 12.03
C ASP A 336 24.76 33.52 11.38
N SER A 337 24.43 34.59 12.07
CA SER A 337 23.47 35.59 11.59
C SER A 337 23.94 36.32 10.33
N LEU A 338 25.23 36.37 10.05
CA LEU A 338 25.77 36.97 8.82
C LEU A 338 25.48 36.06 7.61
N LEU A 339 25.51 34.75 7.79
CA LEU A 339 25.25 33.80 6.72
C LEU A 339 23.77 33.75 6.33
N PHE A 340 22.85 33.79 7.28
CA PHE A 340 21.44 33.74 6.91
C PHE A 340 20.89 35.05 6.34
N LYS A 341 21.64 36.16 6.49
CA LYS A 341 21.36 37.44 5.81
C LYS A 341 21.80 37.44 4.34
N GLN A 342 22.66 36.50 3.93
CA GLN A 342 23.05 36.35 2.52
C GLN A 342 21.92 35.76 1.70
N ASP A 343 21.57 36.38 0.59
CA ASP A 343 20.53 35.89 -0.31
C ASP A 343 20.91 34.54 -0.90
N THR A 344 22.19 34.35 -1.22
CA THR A 344 22.70 33.12 -1.85
C THR A 344 23.85 32.54 -1.06
N LEU A 345 23.77 31.27 -0.69
CA LEU A 345 24.89 30.49 -0.16
C LEU A 345 25.44 29.60 -1.29
N SER A 346 26.72 29.84 -1.65
CA SER A 346 27.43 29.07 -2.64
C SER A 346 28.35 28.06 -1.96
N MET A 347 28.28 26.82 -2.35
CA MET A 347 29.03 25.71 -1.74
C MET A 347 29.35 24.60 -2.72
N SER A 348 30.39 23.85 -2.44
CA SER A 348 30.62 22.55 -3.07
C SER A 348 30.15 21.43 -2.12
N LEU A 349 29.43 20.46 -2.67
CA LEU A 349 28.92 19.30 -1.95
C LEU A 349 29.52 18.04 -2.56
N THR A 350 30.33 17.32 -1.78
CA THR A 350 30.90 16.04 -2.18
C THR A 350 30.13 14.91 -1.50
N TYR A 351 29.60 13.98 -2.29
CA TYR A 351 28.80 12.86 -1.83
C TYR A 351 29.02 11.63 -2.71
N LEU A 352 28.60 10.45 -2.24
CA LEU A 352 28.64 9.23 -3.05
C LEU A 352 27.50 9.24 -4.07
N TYR A 353 27.84 9.01 -5.31
CA TYR A 353 26.94 8.96 -6.47
C TYR A 353 27.03 7.62 -7.15
N THR A 354 25.91 7.04 -7.51
CA THR A 354 25.87 5.79 -8.29
C THR A 354 26.00 6.14 -9.77
N ASP A 355 27.08 5.69 -10.40
CA ASP A 355 27.34 5.91 -11.81
C ASP A 355 26.52 4.98 -12.74
N THR A 356 26.72 5.09 -14.04
CA THR A 356 26.03 4.26 -15.04
C THR A 356 26.43 2.77 -15.01
N LEU A 357 27.50 2.42 -14.31
CA LEU A 357 27.96 1.06 -14.07
C LEU A 357 27.47 0.52 -12.71
N ASN A 358 26.56 1.22 -12.03
CA ASN A 358 26.08 0.92 -10.68
C ASN A 358 27.19 0.89 -9.61
N GLN A 359 28.27 1.67 -9.81
CA GLN A 359 29.35 1.81 -8.84
C GLN A 359 29.19 3.13 -8.07
N LEU A 360 29.44 3.07 -6.75
CA LEU A 360 29.47 4.26 -5.90
C LEU A 360 30.79 5.00 -6.09
N VAL A 361 30.73 6.19 -6.67
CA VAL A 361 31.87 7.05 -6.93
C VAL A 361 31.68 8.40 -6.23
N PRO A 362 32.75 9.06 -5.73
CA PRO A 362 32.64 10.40 -5.19
C PRO A 362 32.27 11.39 -6.31
N ARG A 363 31.23 12.19 -6.05
CA ARG A 363 30.82 13.27 -6.94
C ARG A 363 30.79 14.59 -6.16
N THR A 364 31.28 15.65 -6.80
CA THR A 364 31.25 17.01 -6.24
C THR A 364 30.40 17.89 -7.13
N ASP A 365 29.34 18.44 -6.59
CA ASP A 365 28.46 19.40 -7.24
C ASP A 365 28.63 20.79 -6.61
N THR A 366 28.60 21.83 -7.44
CA THR A 366 28.54 23.21 -6.97
C THR A 366 27.09 23.67 -6.87
N LEU A 367 26.68 24.08 -5.69
CA LEU A 367 25.31 24.45 -5.37
C LEU A 367 25.23 25.93 -5.00
N ASN A 368 24.22 26.62 -5.51
CA ASN A 368 23.87 27.99 -5.15
C ASN A 368 22.47 28.00 -4.53
N LEU A 369 22.39 28.08 -3.21
CA LEU A 369 21.13 28.01 -2.48
C LEU A 369 20.59 29.41 -2.21
N VAL A 370 19.54 29.77 -2.96
CA VAL A 370 18.80 31.02 -2.77
C VAL A 370 17.66 30.79 -1.78
N SER A 371 17.53 31.64 -0.78
CA SER A 371 16.39 31.55 0.14
C SER A 371 15.07 31.92 -0.56
N LYS A 372 14.04 31.09 -0.43
CA LYS A 372 12.71 31.41 -0.97
C LYS A 372 12.02 32.53 -0.20
N GLN A 373 12.30 32.64 1.10
CA GLN A 373 11.86 33.75 1.94
C GLN A 373 13.02 34.73 2.11
N LYS A 374 12.75 36.01 1.86
CA LYS A 374 13.75 37.07 2.16
C LYS A 374 13.84 37.25 3.66
N TYR A 375 15.06 37.41 4.15
CA TYR A 375 15.30 37.85 5.52
C TYR A 375 14.67 39.23 5.70
N LYS A 376 13.59 39.31 6.44
CA LYS A 376 13.04 40.59 6.89
C LYS A 376 13.85 41.02 8.10
N LYS A 377 14.69 42.04 7.93
CA LYS A 377 15.25 42.76 9.06
C LYS A 377 14.05 43.30 9.84
N ASP A 378 14.00 43.08 11.13
CA ASP A 378 13.10 43.85 12.00
C ASP A 378 13.58 45.30 11.95
N GLU A 379 13.21 46.06 10.92
CA GLU A 379 13.33 47.49 10.89
C GLU A 379 12.23 48.01 11.82
N PRO A 380 12.62 48.84 12.82
CA PRO A 380 11.61 49.55 13.59
C PRO A 380 10.74 50.34 12.60
N GLU A 381 9.45 50.15 12.64
CA GLU A 381 8.44 50.81 11.78
C GLU A 381 8.49 52.32 11.97
N LYS A 382 9.52 52.99 11.41
CA LYS A 382 9.58 54.46 11.37
C LYS A 382 8.96 55.12 10.14
N GLU A 383 8.41 54.37 9.19
CA GLU A 383 7.92 54.97 7.93
C GLU A 383 6.44 54.75 7.58
N LYS A 384 5.59 54.32 8.47
CA LYS A 384 4.14 54.32 8.22
C LYS A 384 3.35 55.41 8.93
N LYS A 385 4.01 56.41 9.52
CA LYS A 385 3.34 57.59 10.10
C LYS A 385 3.22 58.78 9.13
N LYS A 386 2.73 58.54 7.90
CA LYS A 386 2.20 59.64 7.08
C LYS A 386 0.90 59.24 6.43
N LYS A 387 -0.16 59.20 7.20
CA LYS A 387 -1.57 59.50 6.86
C LYS A 387 -2.54 58.84 7.85
N LYS A 388 -2.55 59.32 9.09
CA LYS A 388 -3.78 59.40 9.88
C LYS A 388 -3.73 60.64 10.75
N LYS A 389 -4.72 61.51 10.58
CA LYS A 389 -4.96 62.68 11.38
C LYS A 389 -5.28 62.29 12.82
N LYS A 390 -4.68 63.03 13.73
CA LYS A 390 -5.12 63.41 15.09
C LYS A 390 -6.39 62.71 15.59
N ASN A 391 -6.23 61.86 16.59
CA ASN A 391 -6.99 61.97 17.84
C ASN A 391 -6.18 61.32 18.94
N ASP A 392 -6.30 61.89 20.11
CA ASP A 392 -5.46 61.84 21.29
C ASP A 392 -5.46 60.48 21.98
N ASP A 393 -4.36 60.24 22.73
CA ASP A 393 -4.18 59.37 23.90
C ASP A 393 -4.52 57.87 23.69
N GLU A 394 -3.67 57.13 22.94
CA GLU A 394 -3.45 55.70 23.16
C GLU A 394 -1.99 55.52 23.61
N GLU A 395 -1.80 55.03 24.83
CA GLU A 395 -0.53 54.52 25.33
C GLU A 395 0.00 53.48 24.37
N ASP A 396 1.27 53.54 23.97
CA ASP A 396 1.94 52.52 23.13
C ASP A 396 1.90 51.19 23.90
N GLU A 397 0.98 50.30 23.53
CA GLU A 397 1.02 48.92 24.02
C GLU A 397 2.36 48.29 23.58
N PRO A 398 3.13 47.69 24.50
CA PRO A 398 4.38 47.01 24.14
C PRO A 398 4.11 45.90 23.12
N GLU A 399 4.95 45.83 22.08
CA GLU A 399 4.84 44.74 21.09
C GLU A 399 4.84 43.36 21.82
N PRO A 400 3.96 42.42 21.43
CA PRO A 400 3.90 41.11 22.09
C PRO A 400 5.25 40.40 21.95
N THR A 401 5.81 39.96 23.08
CA THR A 401 7.05 39.19 23.12
C THR A 401 6.89 37.91 22.28
N LYS A 402 7.78 37.68 21.30
CA LYS A 402 7.82 36.47 20.52
C LYS A 402 8.56 35.38 21.31
N PHE A 403 7.89 34.32 21.66
CA PHE A 403 8.46 33.17 22.34
C PHE A 403 8.93 32.09 21.35
N LEU A 404 9.84 31.24 21.82
CA LEU A 404 10.25 30.03 21.10
C LEU A 404 9.06 29.04 20.99
N PRO A 405 8.63 28.70 19.76
CA PRO A 405 7.54 27.77 19.60
C PRO A 405 7.93 26.37 20.09
N VAL A 406 7.07 25.76 20.89
CA VAL A 406 7.23 24.40 21.40
C VAL A 406 5.89 23.66 21.35
N ASN A 407 5.94 22.42 20.87
CA ASN A 407 4.81 21.50 20.92
C ASN A 407 5.05 20.51 22.06
N VAL A 408 4.16 20.55 23.06
CA VAL A 408 4.21 19.66 24.22
C VAL A 408 3.28 18.48 23.98
N SER A 409 3.83 17.27 23.93
CA SER A 409 3.07 16.04 23.87
C SER A 409 2.93 15.45 25.28
N ALA A 410 1.88 15.90 25.99
CA ALA A 410 1.47 15.40 27.31
C ALA A 410 -0.05 15.26 27.27
N PRO A 411 -0.60 14.07 26.89
CA PRO A 411 -2.04 13.85 26.80
C PRO A 411 -2.67 13.94 28.21
N SER A 412 -3.88 14.49 28.32
CA SER A 412 -4.59 14.61 29.59
C SER A 412 -4.82 13.28 30.32
N SER A 413 -4.84 12.16 29.55
CA SER A 413 -4.84 10.79 30.04
C SER A 413 -3.57 10.11 29.54
N MET A 414 -2.58 9.95 30.41
CA MET A 414 -1.27 9.38 30.11
C MET A 414 -1.29 7.87 30.24
N GLU A 415 -0.70 7.19 29.27
CA GLU A 415 -0.44 5.75 29.37
C GLU A 415 0.61 5.46 30.45
N VAL A 416 0.51 4.32 31.16
CA VAL A 416 1.48 3.94 32.22
C VAL A 416 2.92 3.81 31.69
N TYR A 417 3.10 3.60 30.39
CA TYR A 417 4.39 3.54 29.69
C TYR A 417 4.70 4.80 28.87
N GLY A 418 3.88 5.83 29.03
CA GLY A 418 4.00 7.09 28.30
C GLY A 418 5.19 7.94 28.78
N TYR A 419 5.44 9.00 28.07
CA TYR A 419 6.43 10.03 28.44
C TYR A 419 5.96 11.39 27.95
N VAL A 420 6.45 12.46 28.58
CA VAL A 420 6.22 13.82 28.11
C VAL A 420 7.29 14.19 27.11
N SER A 421 6.90 14.76 25.97
CA SER A 421 7.85 15.16 24.93
C SER A 421 7.67 16.65 24.60
N LEU A 422 8.79 17.36 24.51
CA LEU A 422 8.89 18.73 24.04
C LEU A 422 9.52 18.73 22.65
N ASN A 423 8.84 19.27 21.65
CA ASN A 423 9.33 19.38 20.28
C ASN A 423 9.43 20.87 19.90
N PHE A 424 10.64 21.35 19.66
CA PHE A 424 10.92 22.72 19.29
C PHE A 424 11.01 22.89 17.77
N ASP A 425 10.71 24.09 17.27
CA ASP A 425 10.80 24.40 15.84
C ASP A 425 12.25 24.61 15.38
N GLU A 426 13.17 24.98 16.30
CA GLU A 426 14.59 25.17 16.04
C GLU A 426 15.45 24.41 17.06
N PRO A 427 16.72 24.13 16.76
CA PRO A 427 17.65 23.54 17.72
C PRO A 427 17.83 24.40 18.96
N ILE A 428 18.06 23.77 20.10
CA ILE A 428 18.23 24.43 21.39
C ILE A 428 19.71 24.71 21.63
N ALA A 429 20.03 25.96 21.95
CA ALA A 429 21.37 26.40 22.30
C ALA A 429 21.76 26.02 23.74
N GLY A 430 20.79 26.00 24.64
CA GLY A 430 20.94 25.58 26.02
C GLY A 430 19.63 25.61 26.77
N PHE A 431 19.60 24.91 27.89
CA PHE A 431 18.43 24.88 28.76
C PHE A 431 18.86 24.82 30.23
N ASP A 432 18.01 25.32 31.12
CA ASP A 432 18.16 25.23 32.56
C ASP A 432 17.30 24.07 33.11
N SER A 433 17.95 23.00 33.52
CA SER A 433 17.25 21.81 34.08
C SER A 433 16.58 22.10 35.42
N THR A 434 17.02 23.14 36.14
CA THR A 434 16.41 23.52 37.44
C THR A 434 15.10 24.27 37.28
N ALA A 435 14.80 24.74 36.08
CA ALA A 435 13.56 25.41 35.69
C ALA A 435 12.50 24.44 35.12
N ILE A 436 12.74 23.11 35.22
CA ILE A 436 11.83 22.07 34.76
C ILE A 436 11.34 21.32 36.00
N HIS A 437 10.03 21.24 36.17
CA HIS A 437 9.40 20.65 37.34
C HIS A 437 8.40 19.56 36.96
N LEU A 438 8.43 18.45 37.70
CA LEU A 438 7.40 17.43 37.67
C LEU A 438 6.84 17.30 39.07
N ARG A 439 5.52 17.41 39.20
CA ARG A 439 4.84 17.30 40.47
C ARG A 439 3.80 16.20 40.44
N GLN A 440 3.70 15.45 41.52
CA GLN A 440 2.66 14.45 41.76
C GLN A 440 1.68 15.01 42.80
N LYS A 441 0.39 14.79 42.58
CA LYS A 441 -0.64 15.18 43.51
C LYS A 441 -0.86 14.05 44.53
N VAL A 442 -0.48 14.31 45.79
CA VAL A 442 -0.70 13.40 46.91
C VAL A 442 -1.76 14.03 47.79
N ASP A 443 -2.93 13.37 47.93
CA ASP A 443 -4.15 13.92 48.53
C ASP A 443 -4.58 15.24 47.86
N THR A 444 -4.30 16.38 48.48
CA THR A 444 -4.66 17.71 47.96
C THR A 444 -3.44 18.57 47.64
N LEU A 445 -2.22 18.07 47.88
CA LEU A 445 -0.99 18.82 47.79
C LEU A 445 -0.14 18.33 46.59
N TRP A 446 0.46 19.26 45.87
CA TRP A 446 1.45 18.98 44.87
C TRP A 446 2.84 18.82 45.49
N LYS A 447 3.53 17.72 45.18
CA LYS A 447 4.90 17.44 45.62
C LYS A 447 5.82 17.33 44.40
N ASP A 448 6.97 18.00 44.46
CA ASP A 448 8.01 17.81 43.46
C ASP A 448 8.59 16.40 43.58
N ILE A 449 8.78 15.76 42.42
CA ILE A 449 9.31 14.40 42.29
C ILE A 449 10.49 14.40 41.31
N PRO A 450 11.50 13.52 41.53
CA PRO A 450 12.60 13.37 40.59
C PRO A 450 12.11 12.74 39.27
N PHE A 451 12.77 13.07 38.17
CA PHE A 451 12.47 12.55 36.84
C PHE A 451 13.74 12.47 35.99
N GLU A 452 13.70 11.68 34.91
CA GLU A 452 14.76 11.65 33.90
C GLU A 452 14.37 12.59 32.76
N PHE A 453 15.30 13.45 32.33
CA PHE A 453 15.08 14.39 31.25
C PHE A 453 16.25 14.35 30.26
N GLU A 454 15.95 13.93 29.03
CA GLU A 454 16.96 13.66 28.02
C GLU A 454 16.63 14.33 26.69
N GLN A 455 17.68 14.81 26.00
CA GLN A 455 17.59 15.21 24.60
C GLN A 455 17.61 13.95 23.71
N ASP A 456 16.72 13.89 22.72
CA ASP A 456 16.70 12.80 21.75
C ASP A 456 18.01 12.77 20.95
N SER A 457 18.65 11.59 20.88
CA SER A 457 19.96 11.41 20.25
C SER A 457 19.97 11.67 18.74
N LEU A 458 18.83 11.52 18.07
CA LEU A 458 18.66 11.71 16.63
C LEU A 458 18.05 13.07 16.28
N ASN A 459 17.32 13.68 17.22
CA ASN A 459 16.62 14.94 16.99
C ASN A 459 16.93 15.95 18.10
N GLN A 460 17.90 16.83 17.83
CA GLN A 460 18.34 17.86 18.77
C GLN A 460 17.28 18.91 19.17
N LYS A 461 16.11 18.87 18.54
CA LYS A 461 14.97 19.72 18.85
C LYS A 461 13.96 19.02 19.78
N LYS A 462 14.19 17.76 20.11
CA LYS A 462 13.27 16.96 20.89
C LYS A 462 13.87 16.61 22.24
N PHE A 463 13.09 16.81 23.29
CA PHE A 463 13.42 16.42 24.66
C PHE A 463 12.31 15.55 25.21
N ASN A 464 12.69 14.52 25.96
CA ASN A 464 11.76 13.58 26.56
C ASN A 464 11.96 13.57 28.07
N LEU A 465 10.84 13.55 28.80
CA LEU A 465 10.79 13.35 30.24
C LEU A 465 10.22 11.95 30.52
N TYR A 466 11.00 11.17 31.23
CA TYR A 466 10.64 9.82 31.67
C TYR A 466 10.45 9.78 33.17
N TYR A 467 9.48 9.00 33.59
CA TYR A 467 9.20 8.72 34.98
C TYR A 467 8.47 7.37 35.09
N ASP A 468 8.66 6.65 36.18
CA ASP A 468 7.90 5.44 36.49
C ASP A 468 6.52 5.86 37.02
N TRP A 469 5.58 6.06 36.08
CA TRP A 469 4.27 6.61 36.39
C TRP A 469 3.48 5.70 37.32
N GLU A 470 3.05 6.21 38.45
CA GLU A 470 2.12 5.52 39.31
C GLU A 470 0.68 5.61 38.77
N PRO A 471 0.01 4.44 38.53
CA PRO A 471 -1.34 4.43 37.97
C PRO A 471 -2.33 5.21 38.83
N THR A 472 -3.31 5.86 38.19
CA THR A 472 -4.39 6.64 38.78
C THR A 472 -4.01 8.00 39.40
N PHE A 473 -2.73 8.29 39.57
CA PHE A 473 -2.28 9.58 40.11
C PHE A 473 -2.38 10.70 39.06
N GLU A 474 -2.53 11.92 39.60
CA GLU A 474 -2.48 13.17 38.82
C GLU A 474 -1.08 13.76 38.87
N TYR A 475 -0.59 14.23 37.73
CA TYR A 475 0.72 14.85 37.58
C TYR A 475 0.60 16.21 36.92
N GLU A 476 1.56 17.07 37.21
CA GLU A 476 1.71 18.38 36.62
C GLU A 476 3.15 18.56 36.16
N PHE A 477 3.32 18.78 34.87
CA PHE A 477 4.58 19.15 34.24
C PHE A 477 4.62 20.66 34.06
N GLU A 478 5.67 21.30 34.53
CA GLU A 478 5.84 22.75 34.43
C GLU A 478 7.26 23.08 33.95
N VAL A 479 7.36 24.03 33.03
CA VAL A 479 8.64 24.63 32.58
C VAL A 479 8.52 26.12 32.78
N ASP A 480 9.45 26.69 33.52
CA ASP A 480 9.47 28.12 33.77
C ASP A 480 9.79 28.93 32.52
N SER A 481 9.38 30.19 32.49
CA SER A 481 9.73 31.08 31.39
C SER A 481 11.25 31.19 31.30
N THR A 482 11.76 31.26 30.05
CA THR A 482 13.20 31.31 29.74
C THR A 482 14.02 30.06 30.01
N ALA A 483 13.38 28.93 30.38
CA ALA A 483 14.10 27.67 30.63
C ALA A 483 14.85 27.14 29.43
N PHE A 484 14.33 27.32 28.20
CA PHE A 484 15.00 26.93 26.96
C PHE A 484 15.32 28.12 26.10
N HIS A 485 16.52 28.11 25.53
CA HIS A 485 17.00 29.13 24.59
C HIS A 485 17.26 28.48 23.24
N GLY A 486 16.58 28.95 22.20
CA GLY A 486 16.83 28.58 20.82
C GLY A 486 18.10 29.22 20.27
N ILE A 487 18.65 28.63 19.21
CA ILE A 487 19.90 29.16 18.60
C ILE A 487 19.76 30.54 17.97
N TYR A 488 18.54 31.03 17.77
CA TYR A 488 18.25 32.36 17.19
C TYR A 488 17.84 33.39 18.23
N GLY A 489 18.01 33.07 19.52
CA GLY A 489 17.82 33.99 20.62
C GLY A 489 16.38 34.10 21.14
N LEU A 490 15.46 33.29 20.64
CA LEU A 490 14.16 33.14 21.23
C LEU A 490 14.25 32.28 22.50
N PHE A 491 13.36 32.48 23.45
CA PHE A 491 13.25 31.68 24.66
C PHE A 491 11.81 31.21 24.90
N THR A 492 11.63 30.15 25.68
CA THR A 492 10.31 29.62 25.99
C THR A 492 9.51 30.54 26.91
N ASP A 493 8.22 30.62 26.67
CA ASP A 493 7.27 31.07 27.69
C ASP A 493 7.03 29.95 28.72
N LYS A 494 6.34 30.30 29.79
CA LYS A 494 5.94 29.34 30.82
C LYS A 494 5.02 28.26 30.24
N ILE A 495 5.37 26.99 30.47
CA ILE A 495 4.59 25.83 30.07
C ILE A 495 4.02 25.17 31.33
N LYS A 496 2.74 24.84 31.30
CA LYS A 496 2.10 24.12 32.40
C LYS A 496 1.08 23.13 31.82
N GLN A 497 1.28 21.83 32.11
CA GLN A 497 0.45 20.75 31.60
C GLN A 497 0.12 19.76 32.70
N GLY A 498 -1.16 19.65 33.05
CA GLY A 498 -1.67 18.60 33.95
C GLY A 498 -2.13 17.38 33.18
N PHE A 499 -1.92 16.19 33.73
CA PHE A 499 -2.41 14.92 33.20
C PHE A 499 -2.64 13.91 34.31
N LYS A 500 -3.45 12.89 34.02
CA LYS A 500 -3.70 11.77 34.92
C LYS A 500 -3.21 10.49 34.26
N VAL A 501 -2.55 9.64 35.03
CA VAL A 501 -2.10 8.33 34.54
C VAL A 501 -3.25 7.34 34.63
N ARG A 502 -3.41 6.55 33.59
CA ARG A 502 -4.48 5.54 33.49
C ARG A 502 -4.30 4.42 34.52
N SER A 503 -5.39 3.76 34.88
CA SER A 503 -5.35 2.58 35.73
C SER A 503 -4.80 1.37 34.95
N GLU A 504 -4.07 0.50 35.64
CA GLU A 504 -3.65 -0.79 35.06
C GLU A 504 -4.84 -1.66 34.65
N ASP A 505 -5.96 -1.51 35.35
CA ASP A 505 -7.22 -2.21 35.08
C ASP A 505 -7.83 -1.87 33.70
N GLU A 506 -7.32 -0.83 33.03
CA GLU A 506 -7.78 -0.43 31.71
C GLU A 506 -7.10 -1.20 30.58
N TYR A 507 -6.09 -2.01 30.88
CA TYR A 507 -5.27 -2.73 29.91
C TYR A 507 -5.49 -4.24 29.96
N PHE A 508 -4.98 -4.91 28.93
CA PHE A 508 -4.81 -6.36 28.93
C PHE A 508 -3.36 -6.74 28.61
N THR A 509 -3.01 -7.98 28.89
CA THR A 509 -1.70 -8.56 28.55
C THR A 509 -1.87 -9.68 27.54
N LEU A 510 -0.96 -9.75 26.56
CA LEU A 510 -0.95 -10.78 25.53
C LEU A 510 0.45 -11.40 25.43
N HIS A 511 0.50 -12.70 25.55
CA HIS A 511 1.68 -13.51 25.39
C HIS A 511 1.54 -14.39 24.15
N PHE A 512 2.53 -14.40 23.26
CA PHE A 512 2.63 -15.40 22.21
C PHE A 512 3.65 -16.46 22.59
N SER A 513 3.22 -17.73 22.61
CA SER A 513 4.12 -18.87 22.68
C SER A 513 4.40 -19.34 21.25
N VAL A 514 5.54 -18.91 20.73
CA VAL A 514 5.92 -19.07 19.32
C VAL A 514 6.77 -20.33 19.14
N THR A 515 6.44 -21.13 18.11
CA THR A 515 7.24 -22.28 17.68
C THR A 515 7.56 -22.19 16.19
N GLY A 516 8.75 -22.65 15.80
CA GLY A 516 9.24 -22.64 14.42
C GLY A 516 9.90 -21.32 13.96
N ALA A 517 9.99 -20.30 14.83
CA ALA A 517 10.64 -19.04 14.53
C ALA A 517 12.16 -19.11 14.72
N ASP A 518 12.88 -18.24 14.00
CA ASP A 518 14.32 -18.07 14.16
C ASP A 518 14.66 -17.32 15.47
N SER A 519 15.90 -17.43 15.92
CA SER A 519 16.35 -16.88 17.21
C SER A 519 16.32 -15.35 17.31
N LEU A 520 16.34 -14.65 16.19
CA LEU A 520 16.27 -13.18 16.12
C LEU A 520 14.89 -12.67 15.69
N ALA A 521 13.91 -13.57 15.56
CA ALA A 521 12.58 -13.21 15.13
C ALA A 521 11.92 -12.20 16.07
N PHE A 522 11.05 -11.38 15.51
CA PHE A 522 10.22 -10.46 16.29
C PHE A 522 8.75 -10.51 15.84
N VAL A 523 7.88 -10.21 16.80
CA VAL A 523 6.44 -10.10 16.57
C VAL A 523 6.03 -8.64 16.56
N GLU A 524 5.23 -8.26 15.58
CA GLU A 524 4.56 -6.98 15.48
C GLU A 524 3.06 -7.16 15.70
N LEU A 525 2.49 -6.40 16.62
CA LEU A 525 1.05 -6.22 16.73
C LEU A 525 0.61 -5.13 15.77
N LEU A 526 -0.47 -5.39 15.04
CA LEU A 526 -1.00 -4.55 13.98
C LEU A 526 -2.41 -4.10 14.32
N ASP A 527 -2.76 -2.90 13.88
CA ASP A 527 -4.14 -2.41 13.91
C ASP A 527 -4.98 -2.94 12.74
N ALA A 528 -6.23 -2.53 12.65
CA ALA A 528 -7.17 -2.92 11.59
C ALA A 528 -6.74 -2.42 10.18
N GLN A 529 -5.76 -1.53 10.07
CA GLN A 529 -5.20 -1.01 8.84
C GLN A 529 -3.86 -1.66 8.46
N ASP A 530 -3.48 -2.75 9.17
CA ASP A 530 -2.19 -3.45 8.98
C ASP A 530 -0.97 -2.57 9.35
N LYS A 531 -1.16 -1.61 10.26
CA LYS A 531 -0.12 -0.70 10.74
C LYS A 531 0.42 -1.20 12.07
N VAL A 532 1.74 -1.17 12.23
CA VAL A 532 2.42 -1.59 13.47
C VAL A 532 2.06 -0.67 14.63
N VAL A 533 1.52 -1.26 15.69
CA VAL A 533 1.19 -0.61 16.97
C VAL A 533 2.30 -0.84 17.98
N ARG A 534 2.77 -2.09 18.07
CA ARG A 534 3.84 -2.51 18.98
C ARG A 534 4.69 -3.62 18.39
N LYS A 535 5.91 -3.73 18.88
CA LYS A 535 6.88 -4.72 18.45
C LYS A 535 7.60 -5.32 19.64
N ARG A 536 7.86 -6.65 19.61
CA ARG A 536 8.64 -7.40 20.62
C ARG A 536 9.48 -8.47 19.96
N ILE A 537 10.72 -8.59 20.40
CA ILE A 537 11.62 -9.68 20.01
C ILE A 537 11.13 -10.95 20.69
N VAL A 538 11.18 -12.07 19.97
CA VAL A 538 10.90 -13.40 20.54
C VAL A 538 12.09 -13.84 21.38
N LYS A 539 11.88 -14.04 22.66
CA LYS A 539 12.90 -14.55 23.60
C LYS A 539 12.41 -15.87 24.19
N ASP A 540 13.23 -16.89 24.11
CA ASP A 540 12.90 -18.23 24.62
C ASP A 540 11.53 -18.75 24.14
N GLY A 541 11.16 -18.44 22.89
CA GLY A 541 9.88 -18.79 22.29
C GLY A 541 8.71 -17.93 22.74
N MET A 542 8.94 -16.85 23.49
CA MET A 542 7.88 -15.97 24.00
C MET A 542 8.01 -14.55 23.42
N ALA A 543 6.89 -13.94 23.12
CA ALA A 543 6.78 -12.52 22.82
C ALA A 543 5.67 -11.89 23.68
N ASP A 544 6.07 -11.03 24.63
CA ASP A 544 5.20 -10.51 25.68
C ASP A 544 4.82 -9.05 25.41
N PHE A 545 3.53 -8.79 25.42
CA PHE A 545 2.94 -7.47 25.22
C PHE A 545 2.12 -7.07 26.44
N TYR A 546 2.67 -6.20 27.25
CA TYR A 546 2.01 -5.66 28.44
C TYR A 546 1.32 -4.33 28.14
N PHE A 547 0.32 -3.98 28.92
CA PHE A 547 -0.41 -2.71 28.87
C PHE A 547 -0.95 -2.40 27.46
N LEU A 548 -1.66 -3.36 26.88
CA LEU A 548 -2.36 -3.18 25.61
C LEU A 548 -3.74 -2.59 25.86
N ASN A 549 -4.13 -1.61 25.06
CA ASN A 549 -5.48 -1.08 25.07
C ASN A 549 -6.48 -2.12 24.55
N PRO A 550 -7.67 -2.29 25.18
CA PRO A 550 -8.72 -3.17 24.66
C PRO A 550 -9.05 -2.86 23.20
N GLY A 551 -9.21 -3.90 22.39
CA GLY A 551 -9.49 -3.73 20.96
C GLY A 551 -9.08 -4.92 20.12
N LYS A 552 -9.15 -4.69 18.80
CA LYS A 552 -8.82 -5.70 17.79
C LYS A 552 -7.41 -5.51 17.28
N TYR A 553 -6.66 -6.60 17.30
CA TYR A 553 -5.29 -6.65 16.83
C TYR A 553 -5.10 -7.81 15.86
N ALA A 554 -4.16 -7.66 14.96
CA ALA A 554 -3.55 -8.77 14.25
C ALA A 554 -2.11 -8.91 14.69
N ALA A 555 -1.47 -10.03 14.38
CA ALA A 555 -0.07 -10.23 14.67
C ALA A 555 0.68 -10.71 13.43
N ARG A 556 1.89 -10.18 13.25
CA ARG A 556 2.83 -10.55 12.21
C ARG A 556 4.17 -10.88 12.84
N LEU A 557 4.78 -12.00 12.43
CA LEU A 557 6.13 -12.38 12.83
C LEU A 557 7.06 -12.22 11.64
N ILE A 558 8.24 -11.71 11.89
CA ILE A 558 9.31 -11.56 10.91
C ILE A 558 10.52 -12.34 11.43
N ASN A 559 11.05 -13.24 10.59
CA ASN A 559 12.31 -13.90 10.85
C ASN A 559 13.44 -12.95 10.41
N ASP A 560 13.95 -12.19 11.39
CA ASP A 560 15.05 -11.23 11.19
C ASP A 560 16.39 -11.98 11.13
N THR A 561 16.96 -12.06 9.95
CA THR A 561 18.17 -12.85 9.73
C THR A 561 19.45 -12.13 10.13
N ASN A 562 19.42 -10.81 10.17
CA ASN A 562 20.60 -9.97 10.49
C ASN A 562 20.49 -9.24 11.84
N GLY A 563 19.35 -9.32 12.54
CA GLY A 563 19.14 -8.75 13.86
C GLY A 563 19.01 -7.23 13.89
N ASN A 564 18.66 -6.62 12.75
CA ASN A 564 18.52 -5.16 12.66
C ASN A 564 17.16 -4.66 13.17
N GLY A 565 16.23 -5.58 13.40
CA GLY A 565 14.90 -5.28 13.87
C GLY A 565 13.97 -4.70 12.82
N GLU A 566 14.30 -4.74 11.54
CA GLU A 566 13.46 -4.31 10.41
C GLU A 566 13.31 -5.48 9.44
N TRP A 567 12.28 -5.45 8.61
CA TRP A 567 12.14 -6.43 7.55
C TRP A 567 13.05 -6.07 6.37
N ASP A 568 13.86 -7.00 5.90
CA ASP A 568 14.74 -6.82 4.76
C ASP A 568 14.24 -7.53 3.50
N THR A 569 14.35 -6.81 2.38
CA THR A 569 14.00 -7.34 1.06
C THR A 569 15.09 -8.24 0.49
N GLY A 570 14.76 -9.00 -0.56
CA GLY A 570 15.70 -9.86 -1.27
C GLY A 570 16.63 -9.12 -2.25
N ASP A 571 17.60 -9.89 -2.79
CA ASP A 571 18.55 -9.46 -3.82
C ASP A 571 18.71 -10.62 -4.82
N PHE A 572 18.18 -10.47 -6.03
CA PHE A 572 18.20 -11.53 -7.04
C PHE A 572 19.62 -11.87 -7.50
N ALA A 573 20.48 -10.86 -7.67
CA ALA A 573 21.85 -11.07 -8.12
C ALA A 573 22.69 -11.90 -7.14
N LYS A 574 22.33 -11.85 -5.84
CA LYS A 574 22.95 -12.66 -4.79
C LYS A 574 22.20 -13.96 -4.51
N GLY A 575 21.07 -14.21 -5.17
CA GLY A 575 20.19 -15.33 -4.85
C GLY A 575 19.57 -15.24 -3.45
N LEU A 576 19.43 -14.04 -2.91
CA LEU A 576 18.93 -13.81 -1.55
C LEU A 576 17.42 -13.57 -1.58
N GLN A 577 16.66 -14.45 -0.90
CA GLN A 577 15.24 -14.27 -0.66
C GLN A 577 14.98 -13.15 0.35
N PRO A 578 13.81 -12.48 0.30
CA PRO A 578 13.38 -11.57 1.34
C PRO A 578 13.15 -12.32 2.66
N GLU A 579 13.30 -11.63 3.78
CA GLU A 579 13.02 -12.19 5.09
C GLU A 579 11.60 -12.73 5.19
N ALA A 580 11.48 -13.88 5.87
CA ALA A 580 10.21 -14.59 5.93
C ALA A 580 9.24 -13.90 6.89
N VAL A 581 8.04 -13.67 6.40
CA VAL A 581 6.92 -13.09 7.15
C VAL A 581 5.84 -14.14 7.37
N PHE A 582 5.26 -14.16 8.56
CA PHE A 582 4.16 -15.03 8.95
C PHE A 582 3.09 -14.21 9.65
N TYR A 583 1.82 -14.57 9.47
CA TYR A 583 0.70 -13.95 10.17
C TYR A 583 0.04 -14.95 11.13
N TYR A 584 -0.36 -14.45 12.29
CA TYR A 584 -1.30 -15.19 13.14
C TYR A 584 -2.66 -15.24 12.41
N PRO A 585 -3.26 -16.43 12.20
CA PRO A 585 -4.35 -16.58 11.23
C PRO A 585 -5.72 -16.07 11.71
N ALA A 586 -5.78 -15.38 12.85
CA ALA A 586 -7.02 -14.84 13.41
C ALA A 586 -6.83 -13.41 13.91
N ILE A 587 -7.93 -12.65 13.91
CA ILE A 587 -7.99 -11.36 14.60
C ILE A 587 -8.18 -11.60 16.10
N LEU A 588 -7.37 -10.93 16.90
CA LEU A 588 -7.36 -10.99 18.35
C LEU A 588 -8.23 -9.84 18.88
N ASP A 589 -9.25 -10.17 19.68
CA ASP A 589 -10.19 -9.18 20.23
C ASP A 589 -10.30 -9.41 21.74
N TYR A 590 -9.64 -8.57 22.53
CA TYR A 590 -9.54 -8.75 23.98
C TYR A 590 -10.03 -7.53 24.74
N LYS A 591 -10.52 -7.81 25.95
CA LYS A 591 -11.02 -6.81 26.91
C LYS A 591 -9.95 -6.52 27.97
N ALA A 592 -10.12 -5.39 28.65
CA ALA A 592 -9.31 -5.05 29.82
C ALA A 592 -9.29 -6.18 30.87
N LEU A 593 -8.24 -6.22 31.66
CA LEU A 593 -7.99 -7.21 32.73
C LEU A 593 -7.74 -8.65 32.24
N TRP A 594 -7.69 -8.88 30.93
CA TRP A 594 -7.36 -10.20 30.42
C TRP A 594 -5.84 -10.39 30.37
N ASP A 595 -5.42 -11.58 30.78
CA ASP A 595 -4.05 -12.09 30.63
C ASP A 595 -4.15 -13.35 29.79
N VAL A 596 -3.66 -13.29 28.55
CA VAL A 596 -3.93 -14.32 27.54
C VAL A 596 -2.64 -14.81 26.92
N THR A 597 -2.45 -16.12 26.89
CA THR A 597 -1.38 -16.77 26.14
C THR A 597 -1.93 -17.40 24.86
N GLN A 598 -1.38 -17.01 23.71
CA GLN A 598 -1.72 -17.55 22.39
C GLN A 598 -0.59 -18.45 21.88
N PRO A 599 -0.85 -19.75 21.68
CA PRO A 599 0.09 -20.61 20.98
C PRO A 599 0.15 -20.25 19.49
N TRP A 600 1.33 -20.16 18.93
CA TRP A 600 1.55 -19.84 17.53
C TRP A 600 2.66 -20.69 16.92
N ASP A 601 2.28 -21.78 16.25
CA ASP A 601 3.16 -22.49 15.34
C ASP A 601 3.06 -21.82 13.96
N ILE A 602 4.16 -21.20 13.51
CA ILE A 602 4.20 -20.43 12.27
C ILE A 602 4.03 -21.30 11.01
N HIS A 603 4.15 -22.61 11.12
CA HIS A 603 4.02 -23.58 10.04
C HIS A 603 2.69 -24.35 10.06
N ALA A 604 1.86 -24.21 11.11
CA ALA A 604 0.59 -24.93 11.22
C ALA A 604 -0.42 -24.56 10.13
N THR A 605 -0.36 -23.33 9.64
CA THR A 605 -1.23 -22.84 8.56
C THR A 605 -0.37 -22.53 7.32
N PRO A 606 -0.78 -22.95 6.11
CA PRO A 606 -0.11 -22.57 4.87
C PRO A 606 0.00 -21.04 4.73
N VAL A 607 1.14 -20.55 4.23
CA VAL A 607 1.49 -19.12 4.19
C VAL A 607 0.43 -18.29 3.44
N ASP A 608 -0.14 -18.81 2.36
CA ASP A 608 -1.19 -18.16 1.57
C ASP A 608 -2.53 -17.98 2.31
N LYS A 609 -2.69 -18.68 3.45
CA LYS A 609 -3.90 -18.66 4.29
C LYS A 609 -3.69 -18.01 5.66
N GLN A 610 -2.49 -17.56 5.97
CA GLN A 610 -2.17 -17.01 7.29
C GLN A 610 -2.74 -15.61 7.50
N LYS A 611 -2.65 -14.72 6.48
CA LYS A 611 -3.15 -13.34 6.62
C LYS A 611 -4.67 -13.34 6.75
N PRO A 612 -5.25 -12.79 7.85
CA PRO A 612 -6.69 -12.66 8.02
C PRO A 612 -7.36 -11.88 6.87
N ASP A 613 -8.53 -12.32 6.45
CA ASP A 613 -9.25 -11.70 5.32
C ASP A 613 -9.66 -10.25 5.60
N GLU A 614 -9.87 -9.91 6.86
CA GLU A 614 -10.19 -8.55 7.31
C GLU A 614 -9.07 -7.56 6.98
N LEU A 615 -7.81 -8.01 7.07
CA LEU A 615 -6.62 -7.19 6.78
C LEU A 615 -6.31 -7.09 5.29
N LYS A 616 -6.78 -8.05 4.47
CA LYS A 616 -6.48 -8.06 3.04
C LYS A 616 -7.09 -6.84 2.36
N LYS A 617 -6.24 -6.00 1.78
CA LYS A 617 -6.63 -4.81 1.01
C LYS A 617 -7.15 -5.20 -0.37
N GLN A 618 -6.51 -6.19 -0.99
CA GLN A 618 -6.95 -6.75 -2.26
C GLN A 618 -8.16 -7.65 -2.04
N LYS A 619 -9.35 -7.15 -2.41
CA LYS A 619 -10.59 -7.96 -2.34
C LYS A 619 -10.80 -8.72 -3.65
N PRO A 620 -11.36 -9.94 -3.60
CA PRO A 620 -11.73 -10.69 -4.78
C PRO A 620 -12.67 -9.90 -5.71
N ASP A 621 -12.48 -10.03 -7.02
CA ASP A 621 -13.30 -9.30 -8.01
C ASP A 621 -14.78 -9.66 -7.94
N GLU A 622 -15.11 -10.90 -7.54
CA GLU A 622 -16.47 -11.37 -7.30
C GLU A 622 -17.20 -10.60 -6.20
N ASP A 623 -16.50 -10.26 -5.12
CA ASP A 623 -17.08 -9.49 -4.02
C ASP A 623 -17.33 -8.03 -4.41
N LYS A 624 -16.49 -7.46 -5.27
CA LYS A 624 -16.71 -6.12 -5.83
C LYS A 624 -17.95 -6.09 -6.72
N LYS A 625 -18.14 -7.07 -7.60
CA LYS A 625 -19.33 -7.20 -8.47
C LYS A 625 -20.61 -7.36 -7.65
N LYS A 626 -20.62 -8.17 -6.58
CA LYS A 626 -21.78 -8.30 -5.67
C LYS A 626 -22.12 -6.98 -4.97
N LYS A 627 -21.12 -6.24 -4.51
CA LYS A 627 -21.32 -4.94 -3.84
C LYS A 627 -21.89 -3.89 -4.79
N ASP A 628 -21.43 -3.86 -6.03
CA ASP A 628 -21.88 -2.93 -7.05
C ASP A 628 -23.34 -3.25 -7.48
N ARG A 629 -23.69 -4.50 -7.65
CA ARG A 629 -25.08 -4.95 -7.89
C ARG A 629 -26.01 -4.54 -6.74
N ASN A 630 -25.62 -4.76 -5.49
CA ASN A 630 -26.41 -4.37 -4.33
C ASN A 630 -26.60 -2.85 -4.22
N ASN A 631 -25.57 -2.06 -4.58
CA ASN A 631 -25.66 -0.61 -4.60
C ASN A 631 -26.56 -0.09 -5.74
N GLN A 632 -26.58 -0.73 -6.90
CA GLN A 632 -27.48 -0.40 -8.00
C GLN A 632 -28.94 -0.73 -7.65
N ASN A 633 -29.19 -1.86 -6.99
CA ASN A 633 -30.52 -2.26 -6.53
C ASN A 633 -31.07 -1.36 -5.39
N ARG A 634 -30.19 -0.73 -4.58
CA ARG A 634 -30.58 0.25 -3.56
C ARG A 634 -30.87 1.65 -4.14
N ARG A 635 -30.41 1.94 -5.35
CA ARG A 635 -30.63 3.22 -6.04
C ARG A 635 -31.83 3.20 -7.01
N ARG A 636 -32.46 2.04 -7.20
CA ARG A 636 -33.74 1.83 -7.89
C ARG A 636 -34.86 1.71 -6.84
#